data_e7697ce90258376479eecfccec127e64
#
_entry.id   e7697ce90258376479eecfccec127e64
#
_cell.length_a   1.000
_cell.length_b   1.000
_cell.length_c   1.000
_cell.angle_alpha   90.00
_cell.angle_beta   90.00
_cell.angle_gamma   90.00
#
_symmetry.space_group_name_H-M   'P 1'
#
loop_
_entity.id
_entity.type
_entity.pdbx_description
1 polymer ?
#
loop_
_entity_poly.entity_id
_entity_poly.type
_entity_poly.pdbx_seq_one_letter_code
_entity_poly.pdbx_strand_id
1 'polypeptide(L)'
;MSSYSKLISHPDRPLSRHLSEVDNISSKVLSAKYIQPSFASPDQLEYWRRVLVYFHDFGKSTAFFQYKIIKAIHEENPRKEGIDAAYIDHFYNKNARFELEEALANNSMLGSHAQLGAYVQQSNIREDSMLLRAILLEVVKRHHGNLKNFSEDEFMLDPEQEEVLLEQWGRTDREDYRLIIEAIAFNLPDEMGTLLRSYGGPRFWRKVSRSLPTEDAHPYLLTLFLFSLLLAADKGDMMLQAREGIGRVHLFDSGAVAGFKLQEFGGIPAKPIDHLREKAYQMVEENIRKHPDTPFYSITLPTGLGKTLTAFNAAFQLQNLLAKQYKEKGGATIPRIIYCLPFTSVIDQNAQVLEKIFDRIGIKDGYLARHHYLSDWPGRKEDNEELSDSEKEYFTEGWEYPFTVTTFVQLLETIFSNRNRKLRKFHNLANAIIILDEVQNIPAKYFETVEVMFQALYDYFNTRFIFVTATQPFLISGREVAELTDPTHTQTRAFFTGMDRIRLDLSLWKEGALSLEALILRFQEAMEANRDKSFLIILNKVKASQQVFRELERLNPDAELEYLSAAVLPVLRRERIEKIKNPPEDKQLIVVTTQVVEAGVDIDLDIVYRDLAPLDSINQSAGRCNRNGLKGKGEVRLFKSEKGSGIYDKVLIHITEAVLDRAIERSGGRVIPESDFFTINEDYAKEIRAKIADNNAHSQMIDWMKNLQFEKVNDNFKLIKQHLNHYSVFIDYCEASHGIWQAYEQIIKEVKDRWERKDALRKLRPRLLQYVVQFPQKALPSSYEEDENPIIRLDKTTYPRYYDLKTGYGLFEQPRENESVNI
;
A
#
# COMPACT_ATOMS: atom_id res chain seq x y z
N MET A 1 -19.50 -33.41 35.60
CA MET A 1 -19.27 -33.34 34.14
C MET A 1 -19.39 -31.84 33.80
N SER A 2 -18.31 -31.19 33.45
CA SER A 2 -18.36 -29.79 33.03
C SER A 2 -19.13 -29.70 31.72
N SER A 3 -20.24 -28.98 31.69
CA SER A 3 -21.03 -28.74 30.49
C SER A 3 -20.26 -27.79 29.53
N TYR A 4 -19.55 -28.40 28.55
CA TYR A 4 -18.92 -27.63 27.47
C TYR A 4 -19.95 -27.39 26.37
N SER A 5 -19.93 -26.18 25.78
CA SER A 5 -20.73 -25.87 24.58
C SER A 5 -20.45 -26.85 23.45
N LYS A 6 -21.52 -27.36 22.82
CA LYS A 6 -21.45 -28.29 21.71
C LYS A 6 -21.48 -27.61 20.33
N LEU A 7 -21.72 -26.29 20.30
CA LEU A 7 -21.79 -25.53 19.05
C LEU A 7 -20.44 -25.54 18.31
N ILE A 8 -20.49 -25.63 16.98
CA ILE A 8 -19.31 -25.63 16.09
C ILE A 8 -19.26 -24.34 15.27
N SER A 9 -18.06 -23.82 15.07
CA SER A 9 -17.80 -22.65 14.25
C SER A 9 -17.32 -23.01 12.85
N HIS A 10 -16.54 -24.10 12.76
CA HIS A 10 -15.95 -24.65 11.54
C HIS A 10 -15.95 -26.17 11.65
N PRO A 11 -15.74 -26.92 10.54
CA PRO A 11 -15.84 -28.37 10.51
C PRO A 11 -15.08 -29.14 11.60
N ASP A 12 -13.97 -28.59 12.06
CA ASP A 12 -13.05 -29.20 13.02
C ASP A 12 -12.92 -28.40 14.34
N ARG A 13 -13.81 -27.40 14.57
CA ARG A 13 -13.58 -26.43 15.64
C ARG A 13 -14.85 -26.07 16.41
N PRO A 14 -14.90 -26.28 17.74
CA PRO A 14 -15.96 -25.76 18.60
C PRO A 14 -16.05 -24.24 18.56
N LEU A 15 -17.28 -23.68 18.61
CA LEU A 15 -17.51 -22.24 18.63
C LEU A 15 -16.88 -21.58 19.88
N SER A 16 -16.95 -22.24 21.03
CA SER A 16 -16.35 -21.77 22.28
C SER A 16 -14.83 -21.60 22.15
N ARG A 17 -14.16 -22.54 21.47
CA ARG A 17 -12.73 -22.46 21.22
C ARG A 17 -12.40 -21.33 20.25
N HIS A 18 -13.13 -21.20 19.14
CA HIS A 18 -12.98 -20.12 18.21
C HIS A 18 -13.06 -18.75 18.91
N LEU A 19 -14.14 -18.49 19.65
CA LEU A 19 -14.34 -17.21 20.33
C LEU A 19 -13.25 -16.93 21.37
N SER A 20 -12.83 -17.95 22.14
CA SER A 20 -11.72 -17.82 23.11
C SER A 20 -10.41 -17.46 22.43
N GLU A 21 -10.15 -18.02 21.25
CA GLU A 21 -8.93 -17.74 20.50
C GLU A 21 -8.94 -16.35 19.86
N VAL A 22 -10.07 -15.93 19.30
CA VAL A 22 -10.27 -14.55 18.80
C VAL A 22 -10.11 -13.55 19.96
N ASP A 23 -10.60 -13.87 21.17
CA ASP A 23 -10.41 -13.07 22.37
C ASP A 23 -8.92 -12.94 22.73
N ASN A 24 -8.19 -14.04 22.77
CA ASN A 24 -6.76 -14.06 23.07
C ASN A 24 -5.94 -13.28 22.03
N ILE A 25 -6.21 -13.48 20.74
CA ILE A 25 -5.51 -12.78 19.66
C ILE A 25 -5.77 -11.27 19.73
N SER A 26 -7.03 -10.86 19.82
CA SER A 26 -7.39 -9.45 19.86
C SER A 26 -6.85 -8.75 21.11
N SER A 27 -6.80 -9.43 22.25
CA SER A 27 -6.21 -8.92 23.49
C SER A 27 -4.69 -8.71 23.34
N LYS A 28 -3.97 -9.68 22.77
CA LYS A 28 -2.53 -9.55 22.48
C LYS A 28 -2.26 -8.41 21.51
N VAL A 29 -3.07 -8.29 20.44
CA VAL A 29 -2.93 -7.19 19.48
C VAL A 29 -3.15 -5.85 20.15
N LEU A 30 -4.20 -5.70 20.97
CA LEU A 30 -4.53 -4.45 21.63
C LEU A 30 -3.48 -4.07 22.68
N SER A 31 -3.02 -5.02 23.51
CA SER A 31 -2.01 -4.77 24.55
C SER A 31 -0.65 -4.34 24.01
N ALA A 32 -0.34 -4.67 22.74
CA ALA A 32 0.88 -4.22 22.07
C ALA A 32 0.80 -2.79 21.53
N LYS A 33 -0.33 -2.07 21.72
CA LYS A 33 -0.56 -0.72 21.19
C LYS A 33 -0.55 0.33 22.28
N TYR A 34 0.00 1.49 21.96
CA TYR A 34 -0.19 2.69 22.74
C TYR A 34 -1.28 3.54 22.08
N ILE A 35 -2.39 3.69 22.77
CA ILE A 35 -3.55 4.47 22.30
C ILE A 35 -3.76 5.59 23.32
N GLN A 36 -3.98 6.80 22.83
CA GLN A 36 -4.18 7.96 23.71
C GLN A 36 -5.52 7.82 24.47
N PRO A 37 -5.51 8.12 25.77
CA PRO A 37 -6.75 8.08 26.57
C PRO A 37 -7.87 9.01 26.05
N SER A 38 -7.51 10.05 25.29
CA SER A 38 -8.46 10.95 24.62
C SER A 38 -9.26 10.27 23.51
N PHE A 39 -8.74 9.16 22.94
CA PHE A 39 -9.44 8.36 21.95
C PHE A 39 -10.50 7.47 22.59
N ALA A 40 -10.11 6.66 23.55
CA ALA A 40 -10.95 5.85 24.42
C ALA A 40 -10.10 5.37 25.60
N SER A 41 -10.71 5.19 26.76
CA SER A 41 -9.98 4.62 27.90
C SER A 41 -9.61 3.15 27.62
N PRO A 42 -8.52 2.64 28.23
CA PRO A 42 -8.15 1.24 28.09
C PRO A 42 -9.29 0.27 28.45
N ASP A 43 -10.05 0.59 29.52
CA ASP A 43 -11.18 -0.24 29.97
C ASP A 43 -12.34 -0.23 28.96
N GLN A 44 -12.62 0.92 28.32
CA GLN A 44 -13.63 1.00 27.25
C GLN A 44 -13.21 0.17 26.03
N LEU A 45 -11.98 0.34 25.57
CA LEU A 45 -11.46 -0.43 24.42
C LEU A 45 -11.50 -1.93 24.68
N GLU A 46 -11.08 -2.36 25.87
CA GLU A 46 -11.10 -3.77 26.26
C GLU A 46 -12.54 -4.30 26.33
N TYR A 47 -13.46 -3.49 26.88
CA TYR A 47 -14.87 -3.86 26.95
C TYR A 47 -15.50 -3.98 25.55
N TRP A 48 -15.33 -2.99 24.68
CA TRP A 48 -15.86 -3.03 23.31
C TRP A 48 -15.25 -4.17 22.49
N ARG A 49 -13.94 -4.39 22.62
CA ARG A 49 -13.25 -5.51 21.99
C ARG A 49 -13.94 -6.84 22.38
N ARG A 50 -14.19 -7.07 23.66
CA ARG A 50 -14.84 -8.29 24.13
C ARG A 50 -16.27 -8.42 23.63
N VAL A 51 -17.05 -7.34 23.62
CA VAL A 51 -18.39 -7.35 23.03
C VAL A 51 -18.33 -7.76 21.56
N LEU A 52 -17.45 -7.14 20.76
CA LEU A 52 -17.28 -7.49 19.35
C LEU A 52 -16.90 -8.96 19.18
N VAL A 53 -15.89 -9.44 19.92
CA VAL A 53 -15.39 -10.81 19.83
C VAL A 53 -16.46 -11.86 20.14
N TYR A 54 -17.19 -11.68 21.23
CA TYR A 54 -18.15 -12.71 21.65
C TYR A 54 -19.48 -12.66 20.92
N PHE A 55 -19.74 -11.63 20.13
CA PHE A 55 -21.01 -11.54 19.39
C PHE A 55 -20.86 -11.53 17.85
N HIS A 56 -19.65 -11.37 17.28
CA HIS A 56 -19.52 -11.33 15.81
C HIS A 56 -20.05 -12.60 15.13
N ASP A 57 -19.83 -13.73 15.76
CA ASP A 57 -20.24 -15.05 15.28
C ASP A 57 -21.43 -15.65 16.02
N PHE A 58 -22.19 -14.85 16.77
CA PHE A 58 -23.36 -15.33 17.52
C PHE A 58 -24.34 -16.08 16.64
N GLY A 59 -24.58 -15.63 15.42
CA GLY A 59 -25.51 -16.32 14.50
C GLY A 59 -25.05 -17.71 14.06
N LYS A 60 -23.81 -18.12 14.33
CA LYS A 60 -23.36 -19.51 14.17
C LYS A 60 -24.03 -20.46 15.15
N SER A 61 -24.65 -19.97 16.23
CA SER A 61 -25.44 -20.75 17.17
C SER A 61 -26.85 -21.11 16.68
N THR A 62 -27.26 -20.62 15.50
CA THR A 62 -28.55 -20.96 14.90
C THR A 62 -28.54 -22.38 14.30
N ALA A 63 -29.67 -23.08 14.38
CA ALA A 63 -29.83 -24.41 13.77
C ALA A 63 -29.56 -24.37 12.24
N PHE A 64 -29.88 -23.26 11.58
CA PHE A 64 -29.61 -23.07 10.14
C PHE A 64 -28.14 -23.08 9.82
N PHE A 65 -27.31 -22.36 10.58
CA PHE A 65 -25.87 -22.34 10.36
C PHE A 65 -25.20 -23.68 10.74
N GLN A 66 -25.59 -24.25 11.88
CA GLN A 66 -25.09 -25.57 12.30
C GLN A 66 -25.43 -26.65 11.26
N TYR A 67 -26.62 -26.62 10.69
CA TYR A 67 -27.01 -27.54 9.61
C TYR A 67 -26.11 -27.37 8.37
N LYS A 68 -25.82 -26.14 7.94
CA LYS A 68 -24.92 -25.89 6.80
C LYS A 68 -23.54 -26.51 7.01
N ILE A 69 -22.96 -26.37 8.19
CA ILE A 69 -21.66 -26.97 8.50
C ILE A 69 -21.75 -28.50 8.48
N ILE A 70 -22.76 -29.09 9.14
CA ILE A 70 -22.95 -30.56 9.17
C ILE A 70 -23.10 -31.06 7.76
N LYS A 71 -23.93 -30.45 6.92
CA LYS A 71 -24.13 -30.84 5.53
C LYS A 71 -22.83 -30.75 4.71
N ALA A 72 -22.08 -29.67 4.80
CA ALA A 72 -20.82 -29.48 4.08
C ALA A 72 -19.78 -30.58 4.44
N ILE A 73 -19.75 -31.03 5.70
CA ILE A 73 -18.84 -32.12 6.13
C ILE A 73 -19.26 -33.45 5.61
N HIS A 74 -20.56 -33.81 5.71
CA HIS A 74 -21.04 -35.12 5.34
C HIS A 74 -21.16 -35.34 3.83
N GLU A 75 -21.57 -34.34 3.07
CA GLU A 75 -21.87 -34.49 1.64
C GLU A 75 -20.67 -34.14 0.75
N GLU A 76 -19.88 -33.14 1.14
CA GLU A 76 -18.78 -32.63 0.30
C GLU A 76 -17.41 -33.25 0.64
N ASN A 77 -17.21 -33.76 1.85
CA ASN A 77 -15.92 -34.26 2.28
C ASN A 77 -15.97 -35.41 3.30
N PRO A 78 -16.53 -36.59 2.92
CA PRO A 78 -16.72 -37.73 3.84
C PRO A 78 -15.42 -38.36 4.39
N ARG A 79 -14.25 -37.87 3.95
CA ARG A 79 -12.93 -38.31 4.42
C ARG A 79 -12.30 -37.41 5.50
N LYS A 80 -12.89 -36.26 5.83
CA LYS A 80 -12.45 -35.45 6.96
C LYS A 80 -13.13 -35.94 8.24
N GLU A 81 -12.37 -36.62 9.09
CA GLU A 81 -12.72 -36.84 10.50
C GLU A 81 -12.83 -35.46 11.19
N GLY A 82 -14.03 -35.04 11.60
CA GLY A 82 -14.12 -33.67 12.15
C GLY A 82 -15.24 -33.40 13.13
N ILE A 83 -16.38 -34.07 13.04
CA ILE A 83 -17.48 -33.89 13.99
C ILE A 83 -17.80 -35.18 14.70
N ASP A 84 -17.93 -35.09 16.02
CA ASP A 84 -18.41 -36.22 16.86
C ASP A 84 -19.81 -36.66 16.39
N ALA A 85 -19.96 -37.94 16.07
CA ALA A 85 -21.24 -38.52 15.67
C ALA A 85 -22.34 -38.27 16.74
N ALA A 86 -21.98 -38.24 18.02
CA ALA A 86 -22.89 -37.93 19.10
C ALA A 86 -23.40 -36.46 19.04
N TYR A 87 -22.63 -35.56 18.49
CA TYR A 87 -23.11 -34.16 18.25
C TYR A 87 -24.14 -34.14 17.12
N ILE A 88 -23.91 -34.86 16.05
CA ILE A 88 -24.82 -34.91 14.90
C ILE A 88 -26.14 -35.51 15.32
N ASP A 89 -26.12 -36.63 16.06
CA ASP A 89 -27.31 -37.24 16.60
C ASP A 89 -28.08 -36.35 17.54
N HIS A 90 -27.37 -35.65 18.43
CA HIS A 90 -27.94 -34.63 19.32
C HIS A 90 -28.61 -33.51 18.55
N PHE A 91 -27.95 -32.99 17.51
CA PHE A 91 -28.45 -31.90 16.68
C PHE A 91 -29.74 -32.30 15.94
N TYR A 92 -29.75 -33.46 15.28
CA TYR A 92 -30.95 -33.95 14.55
C TYR A 92 -32.09 -34.41 15.47
N ASN A 93 -31.79 -34.77 16.71
CA ASN A 93 -32.82 -35.05 17.70
C ASN A 93 -33.57 -33.76 18.14
N LYS A 94 -32.89 -32.58 18.07
CA LYS A 94 -33.50 -31.27 18.36
C LYS A 94 -34.12 -30.60 17.14
N ASN A 95 -33.63 -30.88 15.91
CA ASN A 95 -33.98 -30.15 14.71
C ASN A 95 -34.28 -31.10 13.55
N ALA A 96 -35.50 -31.03 13.01
CA ALA A 96 -35.89 -31.85 11.86
C ALA A 96 -35.10 -31.41 10.59
N ARG A 97 -34.35 -32.34 10.02
CA ARG A 97 -33.50 -32.09 8.83
C ARG A 97 -34.30 -31.44 7.68
N PHE A 98 -35.47 -32.03 7.39
CA PHE A 98 -36.31 -31.61 6.27
C PHE A 98 -36.79 -30.16 6.44
N GLU A 99 -37.17 -29.75 7.65
CA GLU A 99 -37.60 -28.39 7.92
C GLU A 99 -36.48 -27.37 7.67
N LEU A 100 -35.23 -27.69 8.05
CA LEU A 100 -34.09 -26.81 7.85
C LEU A 100 -33.71 -26.69 6.37
N GLU A 101 -33.76 -27.80 5.62
CA GLU A 101 -33.54 -27.82 4.17
C GLU A 101 -34.55 -26.99 3.42
N GLU A 102 -35.84 -27.16 3.73
CA GLU A 102 -36.93 -26.41 3.13
C GLU A 102 -36.83 -24.92 3.43
N ALA A 103 -36.60 -24.54 4.68
CA ALA A 103 -36.44 -23.16 5.08
C ALA A 103 -35.26 -22.47 4.37
N LEU A 104 -34.09 -23.16 4.31
CA LEU A 104 -32.89 -22.60 3.64
C LEU A 104 -33.04 -22.54 2.11
N ALA A 105 -33.81 -23.46 1.52
CA ALA A 105 -34.14 -23.42 0.10
C ALA A 105 -35.08 -22.26 -0.25
N ASN A 106 -36.03 -21.97 0.64
CA ASN A 106 -36.97 -20.84 0.49
C ASN A 106 -36.30 -19.49 0.77
N ASN A 107 -35.40 -19.42 1.77
CA ASN A 107 -34.67 -18.21 2.09
C ASN A 107 -33.23 -18.49 2.54
N SER A 108 -32.28 -18.27 1.64
CA SER A 108 -30.85 -18.49 1.89
C SER A 108 -30.24 -17.57 2.95
N MET A 109 -30.88 -16.41 3.26
CA MET A 109 -30.43 -15.45 4.27
C MET A 109 -30.49 -16.03 5.69
N LEU A 110 -31.34 -17.04 5.94
CA LEU A 110 -31.38 -17.77 7.22
C LEU A 110 -30.04 -18.41 7.59
N GLY A 111 -29.23 -18.74 6.61
CA GLY A 111 -27.88 -19.26 6.81
C GLY A 111 -26.77 -18.21 7.02
N SER A 112 -27.11 -16.91 7.05
CA SER A 112 -26.20 -15.82 7.40
C SER A 112 -26.10 -15.68 8.91
N HIS A 113 -24.95 -15.27 9.46
CA HIS A 113 -24.74 -15.21 10.92
C HIS A 113 -24.37 -13.83 11.46
N ALA A 114 -23.79 -12.95 10.64
CA ALA A 114 -23.23 -11.70 11.10
C ALA A 114 -24.29 -10.69 11.60
N GLN A 115 -25.42 -10.61 10.90
CA GLN A 115 -26.44 -9.62 11.21
C GLN A 115 -27.16 -9.91 12.55
N LEU A 116 -27.46 -11.17 12.83
CA LEU A 116 -28.07 -11.57 14.12
C LEU A 116 -27.16 -11.16 15.31
N GLY A 117 -25.86 -11.48 15.22
CA GLY A 117 -24.88 -11.10 16.25
C GLY A 117 -24.79 -9.59 16.46
N ALA A 118 -24.87 -8.80 15.36
CA ALA A 118 -24.85 -7.35 15.41
C ALA A 118 -26.00 -6.74 16.23
N TYR A 119 -27.19 -7.33 16.19
CA TYR A 119 -28.32 -6.88 17.02
C TYR A 119 -28.24 -7.43 18.44
N VAL A 120 -27.90 -8.70 18.63
CA VAL A 120 -27.83 -9.33 19.96
C VAL A 120 -26.80 -8.65 20.86
N GLN A 121 -25.63 -8.23 20.33
CA GLN A 121 -24.63 -7.50 21.12
C GLN A 121 -25.15 -6.21 21.76
N GLN A 122 -26.21 -5.58 21.18
CA GLN A 122 -26.74 -4.31 21.69
C GLN A 122 -27.23 -4.39 23.13
N SER A 123 -27.61 -5.57 23.60
CA SER A 123 -27.98 -5.82 25.00
C SER A 123 -26.83 -5.68 25.98
N ASN A 124 -25.58 -5.74 25.48
CA ASN A 124 -24.36 -5.68 26.28
C ASN A 124 -23.60 -4.35 26.13
N ILE A 125 -24.06 -3.39 25.36
CA ILE A 125 -23.40 -2.08 25.25
C ILE A 125 -23.88 -1.21 26.41
N ARG A 126 -22.97 -0.80 27.27
CA ARG A 126 -23.24 -0.06 28.50
C ARG A 126 -23.49 1.42 28.26
N GLU A 127 -22.88 1.98 27.25
CA GLU A 127 -22.95 3.39 26.92
C GLU A 127 -24.27 3.75 26.23
N ASP A 128 -24.81 4.93 26.56
CA ASP A 128 -26.05 5.45 25.96
C ASP A 128 -25.83 6.10 24.59
N SER A 129 -24.58 6.18 24.12
CA SER A 129 -24.22 6.78 22.82
C SER A 129 -24.80 5.97 21.65
N MET A 130 -25.76 6.56 20.95
CA MET A 130 -26.37 5.93 19.77
C MET A 130 -25.38 5.79 18.62
N LEU A 131 -24.43 6.72 18.49
CA LEU A 131 -23.38 6.64 17.49
C LEU A 131 -22.44 5.46 17.75
N LEU A 132 -21.99 5.25 18.99
CA LEU A 132 -21.18 4.10 19.36
C LEU A 132 -21.92 2.79 19.10
N ARG A 133 -23.21 2.71 19.46
CA ARG A 133 -24.05 1.54 19.18
C ARG A 133 -24.15 1.24 17.69
N ALA A 134 -24.29 2.27 16.85
CA ALA A 134 -24.29 2.11 15.39
C ALA A 134 -22.93 1.66 14.85
N ILE A 135 -21.83 2.19 15.39
CA ILE A 135 -20.46 1.76 15.02
C ILE A 135 -20.27 0.28 15.34
N LEU A 136 -20.57 -0.14 16.56
CA LEU A 136 -20.40 -1.55 16.96
C LEU A 136 -21.32 -2.48 16.15
N LEU A 137 -22.55 -2.03 15.85
CA LEU A 137 -23.48 -2.75 14.98
C LEU A 137 -22.90 -2.96 13.59
N GLU A 138 -22.39 -1.90 12.95
CA GLU A 138 -21.80 -1.96 11.61
C GLU A 138 -20.54 -2.82 11.60
N VAL A 139 -19.68 -2.74 12.59
CA VAL A 139 -18.45 -3.55 12.70
C VAL A 139 -18.77 -5.04 12.67
N VAL A 140 -19.75 -5.48 13.49
CA VAL A 140 -20.15 -6.91 13.51
C VAL A 140 -20.92 -7.27 12.25
N LYS A 141 -21.90 -6.45 11.81
CA LYS A 141 -22.67 -6.71 10.60
C LYS A 141 -21.81 -6.92 9.36
N ARG A 142 -20.66 -6.22 9.29
CA ARG A 142 -19.79 -6.17 8.09
C ARG A 142 -18.48 -6.95 8.19
N HIS A 143 -18.22 -7.73 9.23
CA HIS A 143 -16.92 -8.40 9.38
C HIS A 143 -16.57 -9.39 8.25
N HIS A 144 -17.54 -9.88 7.50
CA HIS A 144 -17.34 -10.65 6.26
C HIS A 144 -17.46 -9.83 4.98
N GLY A 145 -17.79 -8.54 5.08
CA GLY A 145 -18.01 -7.64 3.95
C GLY A 145 -17.18 -6.37 4.02
N ASN A 146 -17.63 -5.35 3.32
CA ASN A 146 -17.04 -4.02 3.34
C ASN A 146 -17.91 -3.08 4.18
N LEU A 147 -17.30 -2.10 4.86
CA LEU A 147 -18.03 -1.05 5.55
C LEU A 147 -18.90 -0.26 4.57
N LYS A 148 -20.12 0.08 5.00
CA LYS A 148 -21.11 0.84 4.24
C LYS A 148 -21.20 2.28 4.71
N ASN A 149 -21.81 3.13 3.87
CA ASN A 149 -22.16 4.48 4.30
C ASN A 149 -23.19 4.43 5.42
N PHE A 150 -23.00 5.24 6.47
CA PHE A 150 -24.04 5.42 7.45
C PHE A 150 -25.19 6.20 6.81
N SER A 151 -26.33 5.54 6.67
CA SER A 151 -27.54 6.05 6.04
C SER A 151 -28.78 5.44 6.67
N GLU A 152 -29.94 6.01 6.38
CA GLU A 152 -31.22 5.44 6.83
C GLU A 152 -31.39 4.01 6.32
N ASP A 153 -31.13 3.79 5.03
CA ASP A 153 -31.27 2.47 4.39
C ASP A 153 -30.35 1.39 5.01
N GLU A 154 -29.16 1.77 5.50
CA GLU A 154 -28.23 0.83 6.11
C GLU A 154 -28.70 0.34 7.49
N PHE A 155 -29.38 1.20 8.26
CA PHE A 155 -29.82 0.91 9.62
C PHE A 155 -31.32 0.58 9.72
N MET A 156 -32.08 0.72 8.65
CA MET A 156 -33.46 0.24 8.60
C MET A 156 -33.51 -1.21 8.16
N LEU A 157 -34.28 -1.99 8.92
CA LEU A 157 -34.63 -3.34 8.53
C LEU A 157 -35.90 -3.29 7.66
N ASP A 158 -35.87 -3.96 6.53
CA ASP A 158 -37.09 -4.27 5.81
C ASP A 158 -37.84 -5.43 6.49
N PRO A 159 -39.13 -5.63 6.17
CA PRO A 159 -39.93 -6.67 6.82
C PRO A 159 -39.37 -8.09 6.64
N GLU A 160 -38.75 -8.40 5.49
CA GLU A 160 -38.16 -9.70 5.23
C GLU A 160 -36.91 -9.95 6.11
N GLN A 161 -36.04 -8.94 6.25
CA GLN A 161 -34.89 -9.00 7.15
C GLN A 161 -35.30 -9.16 8.61
N GLU A 162 -36.35 -8.46 9.05
CA GLU A 162 -36.89 -8.58 10.42
C GLU A 162 -37.40 -10.00 10.65
N GLU A 163 -38.16 -10.58 9.73
CA GLU A 163 -38.67 -11.94 9.80
C GLU A 163 -37.55 -12.97 9.88
N VAL A 164 -36.54 -12.84 9.01
CA VAL A 164 -35.34 -13.69 9.04
C VAL A 164 -34.64 -13.66 10.39
N LEU A 165 -34.43 -12.49 10.96
CA LEU A 165 -33.78 -12.35 12.27
C LEU A 165 -34.59 -12.94 13.41
N LEU A 166 -35.91 -12.80 13.38
CA LEU A 166 -36.82 -13.41 14.36
C LEU A 166 -36.83 -14.95 14.23
N GLU A 167 -36.84 -15.47 13.03
CA GLU A 167 -36.77 -16.90 12.79
C GLU A 167 -35.40 -17.48 13.21
N GLN A 168 -34.30 -16.83 12.86
CA GLN A 168 -32.96 -17.19 13.32
C GLN A 168 -32.88 -17.20 14.86
N TRP A 169 -33.45 -16.17 15.53
CA TRP A 169 -33.51 -16.12 16.98
C TRP A 169 -34.31 -17.25 17.58
N GLY A 170 -35.45 -17.62 16.99
CA GLY A 170 -36.28 -18.75 17.40
C GLY A 170 -35.59 -20.09 17.31
N ARG A 171 -34.66 -20.23 16.38
CA ARG A 171 -33.88 -21.46 16.12
C ARG A 171 -32.43 -21.38 16.64
N THR A 172 -32.15 -20.45 17.60
CA THR A 172 -30.83 -20.33 18.24
C THR A 172 -30.73 -21.21 19.47
N ASP A 173 -29.63 -21.95 19.62
CA ASP A 173 -29.33 -22.70 20.86
C ASP A 173 -28.76 -21.76 21.92
N ARG A 174 -29.66 -21.01 22.57
CA ARG A 174 -29.33 -20.02 23.58
C ARG A 174 -28.78 -20.62 24.86
N GLU A 175 -29.19 -21.81 25.22
CA GLU A 175 -28.71 -22.49 26.44
C GLU A 175 -27.23 -22.85 26.28
N ASP A 176 -26.88 -23.42 25.14
CA ASP A 176 -25.50 -23.79 24.86
C ASP A 176 -24.60 -22.54 24.67
N TYR A 177 -25.12 -21.48 24.05
CA TYR A 177 -24.39 -20.22 23.93
C TYR A 177 -24.19 -19.49 25.27
N ARG A 178 -25.15 -19.57 26.19
CA ARG A 178 -24.99 -19.02 27.56
C ARG A 178 -23.78 -19.61 28.28
N LEU A 179 -23.49 -20.89 28.09
CA LEU A 179 -22.30 -21.53 28.68
C LEU A 179 -21.00 -20.87 28.20
N ILE A 180 -20.97 -20.31 27.00
CA ILE A 180 -19.81 -19.59 26.45
C ILE A 180 -19.66 -18.22 27.12
N ILE A 181 -20.73 -17.46 27.26
CA ILE A 181 -20.68 -16.05 27.70
C ILE A 181 -20.86 -15.86 29.20
N GLU A 182 -21.31 -16.86 29.95
CA GLU A 182 -21.52 -16.76 31.40
C GLU A 182 -20.24 -16.41 32.16
N ALA A 183 -19.12 -17.01 31.77
CA ALA A 183 -17.80 -16.77 32.38
C ALA A 183 -17.30 -15.32 32.21
N ILE A 184 -17.87 -14.57 31.27
CA ILE A 184 -17.48 -13.19 30.94
C ILE A 184 -18.52 -12.14 31.30
N ALA A 185 -19.58 -12.56 32.04
CA ALA A 185 -20.66 -11.71 32.52
C ALA A 185 -21.42 -10.96 31.41
N PHE A 186 -21.61 -11.55 30.23
CA PHE A 186 -22.48 -11.06 29.18
C PHE A 186 -23.85 -11.75 29.24
N ASN A 187 -24.86 -11.08 28.72
CA ASN A 187 -26.24 -11.55 28.75
C ASN A 187 -26.82 -11.68 27.33
N LEU A 188 -27.74 -12.61 27.15
CA LEU A 188 -28.60 -12.63 25.97
C LEU A 188 -29.87 -11.83 26.23
N PRO A 189 -30.43 -11.17 25.21
CA PRO A 189 -31.70 -10.46 25.36
C PRO A 189 -32.84 -11.44 25.61
N ASP A 190 -33.87 -10.97 26.34
CA ASP A 190 -35.08 -11.75 26.57
C ASP A 190 -35.91 -11.88 25.29
N GLU A 191 -36.07 -10.77 24.56
CA GLU A 191 -36.83 -10.68 23.32
C GLU A 191 -36.08 -9.99 22.20
N MET A 192 -35.88 -10.68 21.08
CA MET A 192 -35.24 -10.12 19.88
C MET A 192 -36.06 -8.98 19.25
N GLY A 193 -37.40 -9.11 19.19
CA GLY A 193 -38.26 -8.08 18.63
C GLY A 193 -38.14 -6.70 19.30
N THR A 194 -37.80 -6.67 20.59
CA THR A 194 -37.53 -5.40 21.29
C THR A 194 -36.23 -4.75 20.81
N LEU A 195 -35.17 -5.53 20.55
CA LEU A 195 -33.93 -5.00 19.99
C LEU A 195 -34.09 -4.52 18.54
N LEU A 196 -34.80 -5.29 17.70
CA LEU A 196 -35.03 -4.88 16.31
C LEU A 196 -35.84 -3.58 16.24
N ARG A 197 -36.89 -3.43 17.05
CA ARG A 197 -37.63 -2.15 17.14
C ARG A 197 -36.76 -1.01 17.65
N SER A 198 -35.81 -1.27 18.54
CA SER A 198 -34.98 -0.23 19.16
C SER A 198 -33.84 0.22 18.24
N TYR A 199 -33.24 -0.69 17.47
CA TYR A 199 -32.00 -0.47 16.72
C TYR A 199 -32.11 -0.75 15.20
N GLY A 200 -33.24 -1.25 14.71
CA GLY A 200 -33.49 -1.54 13.29
C GLY A 200 -34.53 -0.61 12.63
N GLY A 201 -34.82 0.55 13.19
CA GLY A 201 -35.85 1.41 12.67
C GLY A 201 -35.47 2.89 12.55
N PRO A 202 -36.39 3.73 11.97
CA PRO A 202 -36.13 5.14 11.66
C PRO A 202 -35.89 6.02 12.91
N ARG A 203 -36.36 5.58 14.07
CA ARG A 203 -36.09 6.29 15.35
C ARG A 203 -34.62 6.16 15.77
N PHE A 204 -34.01 4.99 15.54
CA PHE A 204 -32.60 4.76 15.81
C PHE A 204 -31.77 5.63 14.88
N TRP A 205 -32.02 5.56 13.57
CA TRP A 205 -31.31 6.37 12.61
C TRP A 205 -31.37 7.87 12.91
N ARG A 206 -32.52 8.39 13.22
CA ARG A 206 -32.68 9.82 13.61
C ARG A 206 -31.82 10.21 14.82
N LYS A 207 -31.62 9.32 15.78
CA LYS A 207 -30.72 9.57 16.93
C LYS A 207 -29.24 9.49 16.49
N VAL A 208 -28.87 8.50 15.69
CA VAL A 208 -27.52 8.35 15.15
C VAL A 208 -27.15 9.57 14.31
N SER A 209 -27.98 9.97 13.36
CA SER A 209 -27.71 11.10 12.46
C SER A 209 -27.52 12.44 13.20
N ARG A 210 -28.23 12.64 14.31
CA ARG A 210 -28.08 13.82 15.18
C ARG A 210 -26.81 13.77 16.03
N SER A 211 -26.21 12.59 16.21
CA SER A 211 -25.00 12.36 17.01
C SER A 211 -23.74 12.32 16.15
N LEU A 212 -23.86 12.45 14.81
CA LEU A 212 -22.71 12.53 13.94
C LEU A 212 -21.91 13.80 14.24
N PRO A 213 -20.56 13.72 14.32
CA PRO A 213 -19.73 14.85 14.70
C PRO A 213 -19.70 15.92 13.61
N THR A 214 -19.67 17.17 14.01
CA THR A 214 -19.53 18.31 13.10
C THR A 214 -18.07 18.70 12.86
N GLU A 215 -17.15 18.32 13.75
CA GLU A 215 -15.80 18.86 13.79
C GLU A 215 -14.68 17.80 13.79
N ASP A 216 -14.96 16.52 14.05
CA ASP A 216 -13.93 15.52 14.36
C ASP A 216 -14.08 14.24 13.52
N ALA A 217 -12.93 13.67 13.06
CA ALA A 217 -12.86 12.37 12.40
C ALA A 217 -12.73 11.18 13.39
N HIS A 218 -12.87 11.42 14.72
CA HIS A 218 -12.74 10.38 15.73
C HIS A 218 -13.64 9.16 15.49
N PRO A 219 -14.96 9.27 15.24
CA PRO A 219 -15.81 8.12 14.99
C PRO A 219 -15.44 7.33 13.73
N TYR A 220 -14.91 8.00 12.70
CA TYR A 220 -14.39 7.34 11.51
C TYR A 220 -13.20 6.44 11.87
N LEU A 221 -12.22 6.98 12.58
CA LEU A 221 -11.05 6.25 13.04
C LEU A 221 -11.40 5.13 14.03
N LEU A 222 -12.36 5.37 14.92
CA LEU A 222 -12.85 4.37 15.87
C LEU A 222 -13.45 3.16 15.13
N THR A 223 -14.28 3.43 14.12
CA THR A 223 -14.87 2.36 13.30
C THR A 223 -13.78 1.55 12.60
N LEU A 224 -12.81 2.22 11.94
CA LEU A 224 -11.69 1.54 11.26
C LEU A 224 -10.85 0.71 12.22
N PHE A 225 -10.56 1.24 13.41
CA PHE A 225 -9.73 0.56 14.41
C PHE A 225 -10.41 -0.69 14.95
N LEU A 226 -11.65 -0.58 15.40
CA LEU A 226 -12.42 -1.71 15.95
C LEU A 226 -12.67 -2.77 14.88
N PHE A 227 -13.01 -2.36 13.66
CA PHE A 227 -13.19 -3.26 12.53
C PHE A 227 -11.90 -4.01 12.18
N SER A 228 -10.78 -3.29 12.11
CA SER A 228 -9.47 -3.88 11.86
C SER A 228 -9.05 -4.87 12.94
N LEU A 229 -9.29 -4.55 14.20
CA LEU A 229 -8.96 -5.41 15.34
C LEU A 229 -9.75 -6.72 15.29
N LEU A 230 -11.05 -6.64 15.04
CA LEU A 230 -11.90 -7.84 14.89
C LEU A 230 -11.45 -8.69 13.70
N LEU A 231 -11.23 -8.08 12.53
CA LEU A 231 -10.81 -8.79 11.32
C LEU A 231 -9.46 -9.49 11.48
N ALA A 232 -8.50 -8.84 12.15
CA ALA A 232 -7.19 -9.43 12.39
C ALA A 232 -7.31 -10.65 13.30
N ALA A 233 -8.13 -10.56 14.35
CA ALA A 233 -8.28 -11.64 15.31
C ALA A 233 -9.07 -12.82 14.75
N ASP A 234 -10.19 -12.59 14.07
CA ASP A 234 -11.01 -13.61 13.45
C ASP A 234 -10.22 -14.41 12.39
N LYS A 235 -9.54 -13.72 11.47
CA LYS A 235 -8.68 -14.37 10.49
C LYS A 235 -7.44 -15.02 11.12
N GLY A 236 -6.91 -14.43 12.18
CA GLY A 236 -5.77 -14.98 12.91
C GLY A 236 -6.07 -16.37 13.47
N ASP A 237 -7.25 -16.58 14.05
CA ASP A 237 -7.64 -17.90 14.56
C ASP A 237 -7.67 -18.97 13.45
N MET A 238 -8.08 -18.59 12.24
CA MET A 238 -8.17 -19.50 11.09
C MET A 238 -6.81 -19.79 10.43
N MET A 239 -5.92 -18.83 10.41
CA MET A 239 -4.70 -18.88 9.59
C MET A 239 -3.45 -19.25 10.38
N LEU A 240 -3.45 -19.09 11.71
CA LEU A 240 -2.28 -19.31 12.56
C LEU A 240 -2.34 -20.71 13.19
N GLN A 241 -1.37 -21.55 12.84
CA GLN A 241 -1.18 -22.88 13.45
C GLN A 241 -0.47 -22.76 14.79
N ALA A 242 0.62 -21.99 14.80
CA ALA A 242 1.35 -21.63 16.02
C ALA A 242 1.14 -20.14 16.29
N ARG A 243 0.57 -19.79 17.44
CA ARG A 243 0.23 -18.41 17.82
C ARG A 243 1.43 -17.60 18.31
N GLU A 244 2.59 -18.10 18.07
CA GLU A 244 3.85 -17.40 18.29
C GLU A 244 4.01 -16.33 17.21
N GLY A 245 4.23 -15.09 17.63
CA GLY A 245 4.45 -13.97 16.72
C GLY A 245 3.30 -12.96 16.60
N ILE A 246 2.08 -13.26 17.09
CA ILE A 246 1.00 -12.27 17.17
C ILE A 246 1.40 -11.14 18.12
N GLY A 247 1.26 -9.90 17.66
CA GLY A 247 1.69 -8.74 18.44
C GLY A 247 3.21 -8.61 18.56
N ARG A 248 3.98 -9.38 17.77
CA ARG A 248 5.43 -9.35 17.79
C ARG A 248 5.94 -7.94 17.51
N VAL A 249 6.72 -7.43 18.42
CA VAL A 249 7.42 -6.17 18.29
C VAL A 249 8.92 -6.43 18.52
N HIS A 250 9.75 -5.56 17.96
CA HIS A 250 11.20 -5.67 18.11
C HIS A 250 11.81 -4.29 18.25
N LEU A 251 12.68 -4.13 19.22
CA LEU A 251 13.46 -2.92 19.40
C LEU A 251 14.76 -3.06 18.59
N PHE A 252 14.84 -2.35 17.49
CA PHE A 252 16.04 -2.36 16.65
C PHE A 252 17.18 -1.60 17.34
N ASP A 253 18.39 -2.14 17.22
CA ASP A 253 19.58 -1.47 17.76
C ASP A 253 19.77 -0.11 17.07
N SER A 254 19.82 0.96 17.85
CA SER A 254 20.07 2.32 17.36
C SER A 254 21.43 2.48 16.68
N GLY A 255 22.41 1.63 16.97
CA GLY A 255 23.73 1.59 16.32
C GLY A 255 23.80 0.74 15.03
N ALA A 256 22.74 0.01 14.68
CA ALA A 256 22.76 -0.96 13.58
C ALA A 256 23.16 -0.35 12.23
N VAL A 257 22.63 0.83 11.90
CA VAL A 257 22.94 1.53 10.63
C VAL A 257 24.37 2.05 10.62
N ALA A 258 24.84 2.62 11.74
CA ALA A 258 26.22 3.09 11.88
C ALA A 258 27.22 1.93 11.71
N GLY A 259 26.93 0.82 12.34
CA GLY A 259 27.73 -0.40 12.19
C GLY A 259 27.73 -0.94 10.76
N PHE A 260 26.62 -0.95 10.04
CA PHE A 260 26.54 -1.31 8.63
C PHE A 260 27.38 -0.38 7.76
N LYS A 261 27.28 0.93 7.96
CA LYS A 261 28.09 1.93 7.22
C LYS A 261 29.58 1.71 7.40
N LEU A 262 30.01 1.45 8.62
CA LEU A 262 31.42 1.21 8.92
C LEU A 262 32.00 0.02 8.15
N GLN A 263 31.24 -1.04 8.01
CA GLN A 263 31.64 -2.26 7.30
C GLN A 263 31.58 -2.11 5.78
N GLU A 264 30.51 -1.51 5.25
CA GLU A 264 30.29 -1.45 3.80
C GLU A 264 31.12 -0.36 3.12
N PHE A 265 31.32 0.78 3.80
CA PHE A 265 31.97 1.95 3.23
C PHE A 265 33.30 2.34 3.89
N GLY A 266 33.72 1.63 4.94
CA GLY A 266 34.87 2.02 5.77
C GLY A 266 34.58 3.19 6.71
N GLY A 267 35.47 3.42 7.66
CA GLY A 267 35.26 4.43 8.73
C GLY A 267 35.65 5.85 8.34
N ILE A 268 36.34 6.06 7.22
CA ILE A 268 36.86 7.37 6.81
C ILE A 268 36.23 7.77 5.47
N PRO A 269 35.54 8.92 5.41
CA PRO A 269 35.01 9.43 4.15
C PRO A 269 36.12 9.64 3.12
N ALA A 270 36.04 8.95 1.98
CA ALA A 270 37.08 9.01 0.96
C ALA A 270 36.88 10.14 -0.06
N LYS A 271 35.63 10.62 -0.20
CA LYS A 271 35.24 11.61 -1.21
C LYS A 271 34.55 12.80 -0.54
N PRO A 272 34.55 14.01 -1.15
CA PRO A 272 33.84 15.16 -0.64
C PRO A 272 32.36 14.91 -0.34
N ILE A 273 31.69 14.15 -1.20
CA ILE A 273 30.27 13.77 -1.03
C ILE A 273 30.06 12.87 0.21
N ASP A 274 31.04 12.03 0.56
CA ASP A 274 30.92 11.14 1.72
C ASP A 274 31.01 11.94 3.04
N HIS A 275 31.76 13.05 3.07
CA HIS A 275 31.78 13.99 4.19
C HIS A 275 30.41 14.67 4.38
N LEU A 276 29.76 15.06 3.27
CA LEU A 276 28.40 15.64 3.34
C LEU A 276 27.37 14.60 3.81
N ARG A 277 27.48 13.34 3.32
CA ARG A 277 26.65 12.21 3.78
C ARG A 277 26.79 11.97 5.28
N GLU A 278 28.01 11.95 5.77
CA GLU A 278 28.29 11.74 7.19
C GLU A 278 27.78 12.89 8.06
N LYS A 279 27.99 14.12 7.62
CA LYS A 279 27.48 15.32 8.31
C LYS A 279 25.95 15.31 8.38
N ALA A 280 25.26 14.95 7.28
CA ALA A 280 23.80 14.86 7.26
C ALA A 280 23.30 13.74 8.21
N TYR A 281 23.94 12.59 8.18
CA TYR A 281 23.63 11.46 9.05
C TYR A 281 23.72 11.82 10.53
N GLN A 282 24.84 12.41 10.97
CA GLN A 282 25.07 12.82 12.36
C GLN A 282 24.10 13.89 12.81
N MET A 283 23.81 14.86 11.94
CA MET A 283 22.88 15.94 12.24
C MET A 283 21.44 15.42 12.45
N VAL A 284 20.99 14.51 11.62
CA VAL A 284 19.68 13.88 11.78
C VAL A 284 19.63 13.05 13.09
N GLU A 285 20.70 12.31 13.40
CA GLU A 285 20.79 11.55 14.65
C GLU A 285 20.75 12.46 15.89
N GLU A 286 21.41 13.59 15.85
CA GLU A 286 21.39 14.56 16.94
C GLU A 286 20.02 15.23 17.09
N ASN A 287 19.42 15.67 15.99
CA ASN A 287 18.18 16.44 16.03
C ASN A 287 16.95 15.55 16.36
N ILE A 288 16.90 14.28 15.94
CA ILE A 288 15.81 13.39 16.31
C ILE A 288 15.74 13.20 17.85
N ARG A 289 16.88 13.20 18.51
CA ARG A 289 16.96 13.08 19.99
C ARG A 289 16.44 14.29 20.74
N LYS A 290 16.48 15.47 20.09
CA LYS A 290 16.00 16.74 20.67
C LYS A 290 14.48 16.92 20.56
N HIS A 291 13.83 16.18 19.65
CA HIS A 291 12.41 16.34 19.33
C HIS A 291 11.58 15.03 19.45
N PRO A 292 11.59 14.33 20.62
CA PRO A 292 10.95 13.03 20.74
C PRO A 292 9.40 13.08 20.69
N ASP A 293 8.82 14.24 21.04
CA ASP A 293 7.37 14.41 21.17
C ASP A 293 6.70 15.05 19.94
N THR A 294 7.45 15.29 18.87
CA THR A 294 6.93 15.87 17.63
C THR A 294 6.18 14.83 16.80
N PRO A 295 5.01 15.17 16.21
CA PRO A 295 4.27 14.28 15.31
C PRO A 295 4.97 14.06 13.98
N PHE A 296 5.59 15.11 13.44
CA PHE A 296 6.12 15.18 12.09
C PHE A 296 7.58 15.55 12.07
N TYR A 297 8.36 14.76 11.36
CA TYR A 297 9.78 14.99 11.12
C TYR A 297 10.03 15.10 9.63
N SER A 298 11.01 15.92 9.22
CA SER A 298 11.46 15.95 7.85
C SER A 298 12.98 15.77 7.74
N ILE A 299 13.38 15.07 6.68
CA ILE A 299 14.76 14.89 6.24
C ILE A 299 14.84 15.43 4.82
N THR A 300 15.32 16.67 4.68
CA THR A 300 15.43 17.37 3.39
C THR A 300 16.86 17.33 2.89
N LEU A 301 17.14 16.42 1.96
CA LEU A 301 18.49 16.21 1.41
C LEU A 301 18.46 16.08 -0.11
N PRO A 302 19.48 16.61 -0.82
CA PRO A 302 19.64 16.38 -2.25
C PRO A 302 19.69 14.90 -2.60
N THR A 303 19.39 14.55 -3.85
CA THR A 303 19.55 13.20 -4.35
C THR A 303 21.01 12.76 -4.26
N GLY A 304 21.25 11.51 -3.81
CA GLY A 304 22.60 10.97 -3.66
C GLY A 304 23.27 11.19 -2.31
N LEU A 305 22.67 11.95 -1.36
CA LEU A 305 23.22 12.16 0.00
C LEU A 305 22.81 11.09 1.03
N GLY A 306 22.42 9.88 0.61
CA GLY A 306 22.21 8.77 1.54
C GLY A 306 20.90 8.85 2.34
N LYS A 307 19.85 9.47 1.80
CA LYS A 307 18.52 9.63 2.41
C LYS A 307 18.00 8.34 3.08
N THR A 308 18.09 7.21 2.40
CA THR A 308 17.55 5.93 2.87
C THR A 308 18.19 5.46 4.18
N LEU A 309 19.52 5.42 4.27
CA LEU A 309 20.23 5.02 5.49
C LEU A 309 20.00 6.01 6.64
N THR A 310 19.97 7.31 6.32
CA THR A 310 19.68 8.38 7.28
C THR A 310 18.26 8.23 7.85
N ALA A 311 17.27 7.90 7.01
CA ALA A 311 15.90 7.68 7.43
C ALA A 311 15.75 6.44 8.32
N PHE A 312 16.45 5.34 8.00
CA PHE A 312 16.44 4.15 8.85
C PHE A 312 17.08 4.43 10.22
N ASN A 313 18.19 5.16 10.24
CA ASN A 313 18.80 5.58 11.50
C ASN A 313 17.84 6.43 12.33
N ALA A 314 17.22 7.45 11.73
CA ALA A 314 16.24 8.29 12.40
C ALA A 314 15.11 7.46 13.01
N ALA A 315 14.56 6.50 12.27
CA ALA A 315 13.48 5.64 12.74
C ALA A 315 13.93 4.74 13.92
N PHE A 316 15.14 4.16 13.87
CA PHE A 316 15.66 3.32 14.96
C PHE A 316 15.96 4.15 16.20
N GLN A 317 16.54 5.35 16.07
CA GLN A 317 16.74 6.27 17.17
C GLN A 317 15.39 6.67 17.81
N LEU A 318 14.41 7.08 16.99
CA LEU A 318 13.07 7.46 17.46
C LEU A 318 12.36 6.30 18.15
N GLN A 319 12.46 5.07 17.61
CA GLN A 319 11.88 3.88 18.21
C GLN A 319 12.43 3.65 19.62
N ASN A 320 13.75 3.77 19.78
CA ASN A 320 14.40 3.59 21.09
C ASN A 320 13.98 4.67 22.11
N LEU A 321 13.87 5.93 21.66
CA LEU A 321 13.40 7.02 22.50
C LEU A 321 11.97 6.81 22.96
N LEU A 322 11.06 6.46 22.05
CA LEU A 322 9.66 6.22 22.37
C LEU A 322 9.48 5.00 23.25
N ALA A 323 10.18 3.90 23.00
CA ALA A 323 10.14 2.69 23.83
C ALA A 323 10.57 2.99 25.27
N LYS A 324 11.61 3.84 25.46
CA LYS A 324 12.05 4.30 26.77
C LYS A 324 10.99 5.15 27.46
N GLN A 325 10.41 6.13 26.77
CA GLN A 325 9.34 6.97 27.31
C GLN A 325 8.11 6.16 27.73
N TYR A 326 7.69 5.14 26.93
CA TYR A 326 6.56 4.29 27.29
C TYR A 326 6.85 3.46 28.53
N LYS A 327 8.06 2.93 28.65
CA LYS A 327 8.49 2.19 29.86
C LYS A 327 8.46 3.06 31.10
N GLU A 328 8.89 4.31 31.00
CA GLU A 328 8.84 5.28 32.11
C GLU A 328 7.39 5.63 32.52
N LYS A 329 6.45 5.57 31.57
CA LYS A 329 5.01 5.76 31.83
C LYS A 329 4.29 4.47 32.25
N GLY A 330 5.01 3.38 32.52
CA GLY A 330 4.45 2.09 32.95
C GLY A 330 3.94 1.19 31.84
N GLY A 331 4.19 1.53 30.57
CA GLY A 331 3.89 0.71 29.40
C GLY A 331 5.09 -0.09 28.91
N ALA A 332 4.85 -1.14 28.13
CA ALA A 332 5.89 -1.98 27.54
C ALA A 332 5.78 -2.09 26.02
N THR A 333 5.22 -1.07 25.37
CA THR A 333 4.99 -1.10 23.92
C THR A 333 6.21 -0.61 23.15
N ILE A 334 6.49 -1.25 22.01
CA ILE A 334 7.55 -0.87 21.07
C ILE A 334 6.90 -0.48 19.75
N PRO A 335 7.17 0.72 19.20
CA PRO A 335 6.62 1.14 17.92
C PRO A 335 7.04 0.22 16.77
N ARG A 336 6.12 -0.10 15.86
CA ARG A 336 6.45 -0.70 14.55
C ARG A 336 7.03 0.34 13.63
N ILE A 337 7.82 -0.10 12.65
CA ILE A 337 8.33 0.79 11.60
C ILE A 337 7.70 0.39 10.27
N ILE A 338 7.09 1.37 9.59
CA ILE A 338 6.46 1.19 8.27
C ILE A 338 7.14 2.14 7.29
N TYR A 339 7.84 1.59 6.32
CA TYR A 339 8.55 2.36 5.29
C TYR A 339 7.76 2.36 3.99
N CYS A 340 7.25 3.53 3.61
CA CYS A 340 6.39 3.73 2.46
C CYS A 340 7.14 4.41 1.31
N LEU A 341 7.04 3.81 0.12
CA LEU A 341 7.69 4.23 -1.11
C LEU A 341 6.66 4.53 -2.21
N PRO A 342 6.96 5.40 -3.18
CA PRO A 342 6.03 5.69 -4.26
C PRO A 342 5.89 4.56 -5.28
N PHE A 343 6.95 3.78 -5.49
CA PHE A 343 7.04 2.79 -6.56
C PHE A 343 7.53 1.44 -6.05
N THR A 344 6.97 0.36 -6.63
CA THR A 344 7.32 -1.02 -6.26
C THR A 344 8.75 -1.41 -6.64
N SER A 345 9.30 -0.82 -7.71
CA SER A 345 10.68 -1.07 -8.16
C SER A 345 11.76 -0.71 -7.13
N VAL A 346 11.45 0.23 -6.22
CA VAL A 346 12.38 0.66 -5.17
C VAL A 346 12.28 -0.20 -3.91
N ILE A 347 11.15 -0.87 -3.72
CA ILE A 347 10.89 -1.67 -2.51
C ILE A 347 11.93 -2.77 -2.35
N ASP A 348 12.18 -3.54 -3.40
CA ASP A 348 13.10 -4.67 -3.33
C ASP A 348 14.54 -4.21 -3.07
N GLN A 349 14.97 -3.11 -3.69
CA GLN A 349 16.30 -2.54 -3.47
C GLN A 349 16.49 -2.07 -2.02
N ASN A 350 15.53 -1.31 -1.48
CA ASN A 350 15.63 -0.79 -0.12
C ASN A 350 15.44 -1.89 0.93
N ALA A 351 14.60 -2.89 0.65
CA ALA A 351 14.47 -4.07 1.49
C ALA A 351 15.76 -4.89 1.57
N GLN A 352 16.49 -5.05 0.45
CA GLN A 352 17.81 -5.70 0.45
C GLN A 352 18.84 -4.96 1.31
N VAL A 353 18.80 -3.63 1.34
CA VAL A 353 19.66 -2.85 2.25
C VAL A 353 19.31 -3.12 3.71
N LEU A 354 18.01 -3.18 4.03
CA LEU A 354 17.55 -3.52 5.38
C LEU A 354 17.93 -4.95 5.78
N GLU A 355 17.80 -5.92 4.87
CA GLU A 355 18.23 -7.30 5.11
C GLU A 355 19.71 -7.37 5.46
N LYS A 356 20.58 -6.68 4.73
CA LYS A 356 22.01 -6.61 5.06
C LYS A 356 22.27 -5.98 6.44
N ILE A 357 21.49 -4.96 6.84
CA ILE A 357 21.58 -4.36 8.18
C ILE A 357 21.14 -5.39 9.23
N PHE A 358 20.04 -6.11 8.99
CA PHE A 358 19.50 -7.10 9.92
C PHE A 358 20.39 -8.33 10.06
N ASP A 359 20.91 -8.86 8.97
CA ASP A 359 21.87 -9.97 8.96
C ASP A 359 23.09 -9.65 9.85
N ARG A 360 23.57 -8.40 9.81
CA ARG A 360 24.70 -7.95 10.60
C ARG A 360 24.43 -7.96 12.11
N ILE A 361 23.24 -7.54 12.54
CA ILE A 361 22.87 -7.51 13.96
C ILE A 361 22.28 -8.84 14.43
N GLY A 362 22.40 -9.88 13.62
CA GLY A 362 21.96 -11.24 13.95
C GLY A 362 20.44 -11.42 13.98
N ILE A 363 19.69 -10.50 13.36
CA ILE A 363 18.25 -10.63 13.19
C ILE A 363 17.99 -11.59 12.03
N LYS A 364 17.47 -12.77 12.37
CA LYS A 364 17.04 -13.78 11.40
C LYS A 364 15.65 -13.46 10.81
N ASP A 365 15.15 -14.32 9.94
CA ASP A 365 13.84 -14.21 9.29
C ASP A 365 12.68 -13.90 10.25
N GLY A 366 11.62 -13.27 9.76
CA GLY A 366 10.42 -12.96 10.55
C GLY A 366 10.36 -11.54 11.14
N TYR A 367 11.24 -10.62 10.75
CA TYR A 367 11.24 -9.24 11.24
C TYR A 367 10.93 -8.20 10.16
N LEU A 368 11.05 -8.56 8.87
CA LEU A 368 10.84 -7.70 7.72
C LEU A 368 9.75 -8.24 6.79
N ALA A 369 8.73 -7.44 6.50
CA ALA A 369 7.76 -7.70 5.44
C ALA A 369 8.04 -6.81 4.23
N ARG A 370 7.90 -7.39 3.01
CA ARG A 370 7.77 -6.66 1.75
C ARG A 370 6.32 -6.80 1.30
N HIS A 371 5.58 -5.71 1.28
CA HIS A 371 4.16 -5.75 0.94
C HIS A 371 3.87 -4.93 -0.31
N HIS A 372 3.96 -5.55 -1.47
CA HIS A 372 3.50 -5.01 -2.76
C HIS A 372 3.01 -6.14 -3.68
N TYR A 373 2.35 -5.79 -4.79
CA TYR A 373 1.67 -6.77 -5.66
C TYR A 373 2.63 -7.70 -6.43
N LEU A 374 3.93 -7.38 -6.51
CA LEU A 374 4.99 -8.17 -7.17
C LEU A 374 5.91 -8.90 -6.19
N SER A 375 5.71 -8.78 -4.87
CA SER A 375 6.63 -9.37 -3.91
C SER A 375 6.62 -10.89 -3.99
N ASP A 376 7.82 -11.45 -4.20
CA ASP A 376 8.11 -12.82 -3.85
C ASP A 376 8.11 -12.93 -2.32
N TRP A 377 7.59 -14.04 -1.80
CA TRP A 377 7.69 -14.33 -0.37
C TRP A 377 9.16 -14.42 0.03
N PRO A 378 9.62 -13.72 1.07
CA PRO A 378 10.94 -13.95 1.61
C PRO A 378 10.94 -15.32 2.32
N GLY A 379 11.23 -16.37 1.58
CA GLY A 379 11.49 -17.70 2.07
C GLY A 379 12.89 -18.07 1.63
N ARG A 380 13.91 -17.79 2.44
CA ARG A 380 15.18 -18.52 2.33
C ARG A 380 14.92 -19.96 2.78
N LYS A 381 15.27 -20.90 1.93
CA LYS A 381 15.45 -22.28 2.29
C LYS A 381 16.61 -22.32 3.29
N GLU A 382 16.34 -22.82 4.45
CA GLU A 382 17.19 -23.59 5.35
C GLU A 382 16.92 -23.25 6.83
N ASP A 383 16.54 -24.32 7.55
CA ASP A 383 16.49 -24.55 8.98
C ASP A 383 15.33 -23.98 9.83
N ASN A 384 14.44 -24.93 10.18
CA ASN A 384 13.56 -25.04 11.35
C ASN A 384 12.35 -24.10 11.47
N GLU A 385 11.16 -24.75 11.52
CA GLU A 385 9.83 -24.19 11.80
C GLU A 385 9.39 -23.09 10.82
N GLU A 386 9.24 -23.45 9.56
CA GLU A 386 8.69 -22.55 8.56
C GLU A 386 7.22 -22.26 8.84
N LEU A 387 6.90 -20.96 9.01
CA LEU A 387 5.50 -20.50 8.94
C LEU A 387 4.85 -21.03 7.67
N SER A 388 3.64 -21.55 7.80
CA SER A 388 2.82 -21.95 6.64
C SER A 388 2.59 -20.73 5.72
N ASP A 389 2.30 -20.99 4.45
CA ASP A 389 2.02 -19.91 3.49
C ASP A 389 0.82 -19.04 3.92
N SER A 390 -0.15 -19.64 4.61
CA SER A 390 -1.30 -18.92 5.19
C SER A 390 -0.88 -17.98 6.33
N GLU A 391 0.04 -18.41 7.18
CA GLU A 391 0.57 -17.57 8.25
C GLU A 391 1.41 -16.41 7.69
N LYS A 392 2.26 -16.68 6.69
CA LYS A 392 3.00 -15.63 5.98
C LYS A 392 2.06 -14.60 5.37
N GLU A 393 0.97 -15.04 4.72
CA GLU A 393 -0.06 -14.14 4.19
C GLU A 393 -0.72 -13.31 5.31
N TYR A 394 -1.05 -13.95 6.43
CA TYR A 394 -1.61 -13.26 7.58
C TYR A 394 -0.69 -12.14 8.06
N PHE A 395 0.57 -12.43 8.31
CA PHE A 395 1.53 -11.48 8.84
C PHE A 395 1.84 -10.35 7.84
N THR A 396 1.95 -10.64 6.55
CA THR A 396 2.27 -9.63 5.52
C THR A 396 1.08 -8.74 5.20
N GLU A 397 -0.09 -9.30 4.95
CA GLU A 397 -1.32 -8.55 4.65
C GLU A 397 -1.78 -7.71 5.86
N GLY A 398 -1.57 -8.20 7.07
CA GLY A 398 -1.88 -7.51 8.33
C GLY A 398 -0.83 -6.50 8.77
N TRP A 399 0.36 -6.47 8.16
CA TRP A 399 1.53 -5.72 8.64
C TRP A 399 1.94 -6.09 10.08
N GLU A 400 1.90 -7.39 10.37
CA GLU A 400 2.21 -7.90 11.72
C GLU A 400 3.72 -8.01 11.99
N TYR A 401 4.57 -7.78 10.99
CA TYR A 401 6.03 -7.74 11.17
C TYR A 401 6.48 -6.46 11.88
N PRO A 402 7.56 -6.49 12.67
CA PRO A 402 8.14 -5.32 13.32
C PRO A 402 8.57 -4.20 12.36
N PHE A 403 9.05 -4.58 11.15
CA PHE A 403 9.38 -3.66 10.07
C PHE A 403 8.65 -4.06 8.78
N THR A 404 7.96 -3.12 8.16
CA THR A 404 7.22 -3.35 6.90
C THR A 404 7.65 -2.35 5.84
N VAL A 405 8.07 -2.83 4.66
CA VAL A 405 8.31 -1.99 3.48
C VAL A 405 7.13 -2.12 2.53
N THR A 406 6.53 -1.00 2.15
CA THR A 406 5.28 -0.98 1.37
C THR A 406 5.20 0.25 0.46
N THR A 407 4.04 0.47 -0.17
CA THR A 407 3.79 1.65 -1.00
C THR A 407 2.86 2.66 -0.32
N PHE A 408 2.93 3.93 -0.76
CA PHE A 408 1.94 4.96 -0.36
C PHE A 408 0.51 4.53 -0.63
N VAL A 409 0.28 3.82 -1.75
CA VAL A 409 -1.04 3.32 -2.11
C VAL A 409 -1.59 2.41 -1.02
N GLN A 410 -0.77 1.48 -0.53
CA GLN A 410 -1.18 0.57 0.54
C GLN A 410 -1.46 1.31 1.86
N LEU A 411 -0.62 2.29 2.24
CA LEU A 411 -0.84 3.10 3.44
C LEU A 411 -2.14 3.90 3.34
N LEU A 412 -2.29 4.68 2.27
CA LEU A 412 -3.41 5.59 2.14
C LEU A 412 -4.72 4.84 1.86
N GLU A 413 -4.70 3.73 1.12
CA GLU A 413 -5.86 2.84 1.00
C GLU A 413 -6.24 2.15 2.33
N THR A 414 -5.32 2.00 3.27
CA THR A 414 -5.64 1.52 4.62
C THR A 414 -6.42 2.56 5.42
N ILE A 415 -6.21 3.85 5.16
CA ILE A 415 -6.88 4.96 5.86
C ILE A 415 -8.20 5.32 5.17
N PHE A 416 -8.25 5.32 3.83
CA PHE A 416 -9.36 5.87 3.05
C PHE A 416 -10.20 4.81 2.32
N SER A 417 -10.04 3.53 2.63
CA SER A 417 -10.86 2.47 2.04
C SER A 417 -11.97 2.01 2.97
N ASN A 418 -13.02 1.44 2.37
CA ASN A 418 -14.07 0.70 3.08
C ASN A 418 -13.91 -0.82 2.97
N ARG A 419 -12.89 -1.29 2.24
CA ARG A 419 -12.73 -2.71 1.89
C ARG A 419 -12.11 -3.50 3.02
N ASN A 420 -12.75 -4.58 3.46
CA ASN A 420 -12.30 -5.50 4.50
C ASN A 420 -10.80 -5.84 4.39
N ARG A 421 -10.34 -6.30 3.22
CA ARG A 421 -8.95 -6.68 2.98
C ARG A 421 -7.96 -5.53 3.22
N LYS A 422 -8.34 -4.30 2.84
CA LYS A 422 -7.49 -3.12 3.01
C LYS A 422 -7.44 -2.67 4.46
N LEU A 423 -8.57 -2.76 5.16
CA LEU A 423 -8.72 -2.30 6.53
C LEU A 423 -8.09 -3.23 7.57
N ARG A 424 -7.88 -4.51 7.24
CA ARG A 424 -7.35 -5.52 8.19
C ARG A 424 -6.07 -5.10 8.90
N LYS A 425 -5.24 -4.26 8.29
CA LYS A 425 -3.96 -3.79 8.82
C LYS A 425 -4.01 -2.43 9.53
N PHE A 426 -5.18 -1.77 9.57
CA PHE A 426 -5.32 -0.41 10.09
C PHE A 426 -4.87 -0.31 11.57
N HIS A 427 -5.19 -1.29 12.41
CA HIS A 427 -4.77 -1.33 13.82
C HIS A 427 -3.24 -1.27 14.00
N ASN A 428 -2.45 -1.65 13.00
CA ASN A 428 -0.99 -1.59 13.03
C ASN A 428 -0.42 -0.20 12.68
N LEU A 429 -1.27 0.78 12.33
CA LEU A 429 -0.89 2.19 12.30
C LEU A 429 -0.78 2.77 13.73
N ALA A 430 -1.51 2.21 14.69
CA ALA A 430 -1.43 2.65 16.08
C ALA A 430 -0.02 2.38 16.64
N ASN A 431 0.58 3.43 17.22
CA ASN A 431 1.92 3.42 17.77
C ASN A 431 3.00 3.04 16.74
N ALA A 432 2.85 3.47 15.49
CA ALA A 432 3.80 3.22 14.42
C ALA A 432 4.70 4.44 14.15
N ILE A 433 5.91 4.17 13.68
CA ILE A 433 6.78 5.14 13.03
C ILE A 433 6.67 4.91 11.52
N ILE A 434 6.10 5.87 10.80
CA ILE A 434 5.86 5.77 9.36
C ILE A 434 6.86 6.66 8.62
N ILE A 435 7.74 6.04 7.86
CA ILE A 435 8.66 6.74 6.97
C ILE A 435 7.99 6.88 5.60
N LEU A 436 7.89 8.10 5.09
CA LEU A 436 7.38 8.39 3.75
C LEU A 436 8.53 8.96 2.90
N ASP A 437 9.06 8.13 2.00
CA ASP A 437 10.16 8.51 1.12
C ASP A 437 9.62 9.03 -0.22
N GLU A 438 10.12 10.17 -0.68
CA GLU A 438 9.66 10.90 -1.87
C GLU A 438 8.16 11.29 -1.76
N VAL A 439 7.78 11.88 -0.64
CA VAL A 439 6.39 12.24 -0.27
C VAL A 439 5.68 13.15 -1.29
N GLN A 440 6.42 13.91 -2.09
CA GLN A 440 5.90 14.75 -3.17
C GLN A 440 5.15 13.97 -4.27
N ASN A 441 5.28 12.64 -4.30
CA ASN A 441 4.52 11.79 -5.24
C ASN A 441 3.05 11.59 -4.83
N ILE A 442 2.64 12.02 -3.64
CA ILE A 442 1.22 12.06 -3.26
C ILE A 442 0.55 13.18 -4.08
N PRO A 443 -0.59 12.94 -4.74
CA PRO A 443 -1.26 13.98 -5.51
C PRO A 443 -1.68 15.18 -4.65
N ALA A 444 -1.32 16.37 -5.08
CA ALA A 444 -1.52 17.61 -4.35
C ALA A 444 -2.97 17.84 -3.87
N LYS A 445 -3.97 17.41 -4.65
CA LYS A 445 -5.39 17.50 -4.28
C LYS A 445 -5.78 16.76 -2.98
N TYR A 446 -4.93 15.87 -2.47
CA TYR A 446 -5.17 15.12 -1.24
C TYR A 446 -4.36 15.62 -0.05
N PHE A 447 -3.47 16.61 -0.22
CA PHE A 447 -2.54 17.02 0.83
C PHE A 447 -3.24 17.39 2.13
N GLU A 448 -4.23 18.27 2.08
CA GLU A 448 -4.95 18.72 3.28
C GLU A 448 -5.72 17.57 3.96
N THR A 449 -6.35 16.69 3.15
CA THR A 449 -7.06 15.53 3.69
C THR A 449 -6.09 14.57 4.39
N VAL A 450 -4.92 14.33 3.78
CA VAL A 450 -3.88 13.46 4.33
C VAL A 450 -3.26 14.09 5.58
N GLU A 451 -3.00 15.40 5.58
CA GLU A 451 -2.50 16.14 6.74
C GLU A 451 -3.43 16.00 7.96
N VAL A 452 -4.73 16.23 7.75
CA VAL A 452 -5.74 16.09 8.83
C VAL A 452 -5.75 14.67 9.39
N MET A 453 -5.71 13.66 8.51
CA MET A 453 -5.72 12.26 8.95
C MET A 453 -4.42 11.84 9.64
N PHE A 454 -3.27 12.31 9.17
CA PHE A 454 -1.99 12.03 9.83
C PHE A 454 -1.92 12.67 11.22
N GLN A 455 -2.46 13.87 11.36
CA GLN A 455 -2.58 14.50 12.67
C GLN A 455 -3.52 13.72 13.60
N ALA A 456 -4.67 13.30 13.12
CA ALA A 456 -5.60 12.49 13.90
C ALA A 456 -4.99 11.13 14.32
N LEU A 457 -4.19 10.51 13.44
CA LEU A 457 -3.43 9.30 13.78
C LEU A 457 -2.38 9.56 14.88
N TYR A 458 -1.74 10.72 14.87
CA TYR A 458 -0.87 11.10 15.99
C TYR A 458 -1.66 11.36 17.27
N ASP A 459 -2.70 12.18 17.21
CA ASP A 459 -3.48 12.63 18.37
C ASP A 459 -4.15 11.45 19.11
N TYR A 460 -4.60 10.42 18.38
CA TYR A 460 -5.32 9.28 18.93
C TYR A 460 -4.48 8.02 19.10
N PHE A 461 -3.57 7.77 18.16
CA PHE A 461 -2.80 6.52 18.10
C PHE A 461 -1.30 6.71 18.32
N ASN A 462 -0.86 7.93 18.58
CA ASN A 462 0.55 8.25 18.80
C ASN A 462 1.47 7.85 17.64
N THR A 463 0.94 7.86 16.41
CA THR A 463 1.69 7.56 15.20
C THR A 463 2.65 8.69 14.88
N ARG A 464 3.90 8.40 14.50
CA ARG A 464 4.92 9.36 14.11
C ARG A 464 5.20 9.27 12.61
N PHE A 465 5.51 10.39 11.98
CA PHE A 465 5.77 10.46 10.55
C PHE A 465 7.13 11.10 10.27
N ILE A 466 7.96 10.41 9.48
CA ILE A 466 9.26 10.90 8.99
C ILE A 466 9.15 11.10 7.48
N PHE A 467 9.12 12.33 7.04
CA PHE A 467 9.09 12.68 5.62
C PHE A 467 10.52 12.75 5.08
N VAL A 468 10.79 12.01 4.01
CA VAL A 468 12.10 11.99 3.35
C VAL A 468 11.92 12.50 1.93
N THR A 469 12.67 13.55 1.58
CA THR A 469 12.45 14.21 0.29
C THR A 469 13.71 14.98 -0.15
N ALA A 470 13.81 15.24 -1.46
CA ALA A 470 14.80 16.17 -2.01
C ALA A 470 14.29 17.64 -2.01
N THR A 471 13.01 17.83 -1.71
CA THR A 471 12.35 19.13 -1.64
C THR A 471 11.71 19.28 -0.27
N GLN A 472 11.37 20.50 0.17
CA GLN A 472 10.62 20.63 1.42
C GLN A 472 9.28 19.89 1.35
N PRO A 473 8.87 19.17 2.41
CA PRO A 473 7.60 18.46 2.39
C PRO A 473 6.44 19.46 2.35
N PHE A 474 5.72 19.50 1.23
CA PHE A 474 4.53 20.38 1.07
C PHE A 474 3.30 19.83 1.75
N LEU A 475 3.33 18.54 2.12
CA LEU A 475 2.18 17.81 2.65
C LEU A 475 1.66 18.40 3.96
N ILE A 476 2.55 18.93 4.80
CA ILE A 476 2.20 19.52 6.10
C ILE A 476 2.42 21.04 6.04
N SER A 477 1.34 21.80 6.14
CA SER A 477 1.36 23.24 5.97
C SER A 477 1.01 24.04 7.22
N GLY A 478 0.13 23.55 8.04
CA GLY A 478 -0.41 24.28 9.21
C GLY A 478 0.15 23.83 10.55
N ARG A 479 1.18 22.96 10.58
CA ARG A 479 1.64 22.30 11.79
C ARG A 479 3.15 22.31 11.92
N GLU A 480 3.63 22.11 13.15
CA GLU A 480 5.05 22.01 13.43
C GLU A 480 5.66 20.73 12.86
N VAL A 481 6.68 20.88 12.03
CA VAL A 481 7.50 19.80 11.48
C VAL A 481 8.93 20.00 11.97
N ALA A 482 9.48 19.02 12.66
CA ALA A 482 10.88 19.06 13.05
C ALA A 482 11.76 18.72 11.85
N GLU A 483 12.42 19.74 11.27
CA GLU A 483 13.42 19.54 10.22
C GLU A 483 14.71 18.98 10.82
N LEU A 484 15.00 17.70 10.54
CA LEU A 484 16.12 16.99 11.15
C LEU A 484 17.46 17.33 10.50
N THR A 485 17.46 17.79 9.26
CA THR A 485 18.69 18.19 8.56
C THR A 485 19.13 19.59 8.92
N ASP A 486 18.22 20.46 9.34
CA ASP A 486 18.54 21.76 9.93
C ASP A 486 17.29 22.55 10.38
N PRO A 487 17.11 22.74 11.69
CA PRO A 487 16.01 23.55 12.21
C PRO A 487 16.01 25.02 11.75
N THR A 488 17.14 25.53 11.27
CA THR A 488 17.30 26.94 10.85
C THR A 488 17.29 27.15 9.34
N HIS A 489 17.13 26.05 8.56
CA HIS A 489 17.22 25.99 7.10
C HIS A 489 18.56 26.48 6.49
N THR A 490 19.50 26.91 7.29
CA THR A 490 20.83 27.41 6.83
C THR A 490 21.70 26.24 6.38
N GLN A 491 21.74 25.15 7.17
CA GLN A 491 22.54 23.98 6.88
C GLN A 491 21.90 23.13 5.79
N THR A 492 20.57 23.01 5.76
CA THR A 492 19.86 22.34 4.67
C THR A 492 20.24 22.96 3.34
N ARG A 493 20.25 24.28 3.26
CA ARG A 493 20.74 25.00 2.08
C ARG A 493 22.21 24.67 1.78
N ALA A 494 23.06 24.54 2.81
CA ALA A 494 24.47 24.19 2.64
C ALA A 494 24.69 22.80 2.05
N PHE A 495 23.81 21.84 2.30
CA PHE A 495 23.87 20.55 1.64
C PHE A 495 23.63 20.64 0.13
N PHE A 496 22.71 21.50 -0.30
CA PHE A 496 22.46 21.76 -1.73
C PHE A 496 23.60 22.57 -2.37
N THR A 497 24.07 23.63 -1.70
CA THR A 497 25.19 24.43 -2.22
C THR A 497 26.52 23.69 -2.23
N GLY A 498 26.70 22.69 -1.37
CA GLY A 498 27.86 21.80 -1.37
C GLY A 498 27.84 20.75 -2.50
N MET A 499 26.71 20.60 -3.18
CA MET A 499 26.56 19.74 -4.35
C MET A 499 26.79 20.59 -5.60
N ASP A 500 27.81 20.27 -6.37
CA ASP A 500 28.16 20.96 -7.64
C ASP A 500 28.48 19.94 -8.71
N ARG A 501 27.61 18.95 -8.87
CA ARG A 501 27.81 17.80 -9.77
C ARG A 501 27.25 18.05 -11.17
N ILE A 502 26.19 18.87 -11.26
CA ILE A 502 25.39 19.02 -12.47
C ILE A 502 25.05 20.49 -12.75
N ARG A 503 24.67 20.76 -13.99
CA ARG A 503 24.08 22.00 -14.45
C ARG A 503 22.77 21.72 -15.18
N LEU A 504 21.73 22.51 -14.90
CA LEU A 504 20.46 22.46 -15.61
C LEU A 504 20.49 23.50 -16.72
N ASP A 505 20.56 23.05 -17.97
CA ASP A 505 20.50 23.88 -19.16
C ASP A 505 19.06 23.99 -19.68
N LEU A 506 18.54 25.21 -19.66
CA LEU A 506 17.20 25.59 -20.10
C LEU A 506 17.17 26.17 -21.52
N SER A 507 18.31 26.18 -22.25
CA SER A 507 18.44 26.80 -23.56
C SER A 507 17.45 26.17 -24.57
N LEU A 508 17.42 24.86 -24.65
CA LEU A 508 16.56 24.12 -25.59
C LEU A 508 15.06 24.26 -25.23
N TRP A 509 14.71 24.29 -23.94
CA TRP A 509 13.34 24.57 -23.49
C TRP A 509 12.87 25.97 -23.90
N LYS A 510 13.74 26.95 -23.89
CA LYS A 510 13.45 28.34 -24.30
C LYS A 510 13.32 28.54 -25.83
N GLU A 511 13.67 27.55 -26.64
CA GLU A 511 13.36 27.53 -28.06
C GLU A 511 11.84 27.25 -28.31
N GLY A 512 11.12 26.79 -27.29
CA GLY A 512 9.71 26.44 -27.35
C GLY A 512 9.46 24.94 -27.56
N ALA A 513 8.25 24.59 -28.00
CA ALA A 513 7.89 23.21 -28.27
C ALA A 513 8.50 22.76 -29.63
N LEU A 514 9.25 21.66 -29.59
CA LEU A 514 9.96 21.10 -30.75
C LEU A 514 9.26 19.82 -31.25
N SER A 515 9.28 19.63 -32.57
CA SER A 515 8.86 18.37 -33.19
C SER A 515 9.83 17.23 -32.85
N LEU A 516 9.39 15.98 -33.00
CA LEU A 516 10.27 14.83 -32.75
C LEU A 516 11.48 14.79 -33.68
N GLU A 517 11.28 15.19 -34.93
CA GLU A 517 12.36 15.27 -35.95
C GLU A 517 13.42 16.29 -35.54
N ALA A 518 13.00 17.48 -35.10
CA ALA A 518 13.90 18.51 -34.60
C ALA A 518 14.67 18.05 -33.35
N LEU A 519 13.99 17.37 -32.42
CA LEU A 519 14.61 16.80 -31.23
C LEU A 519 15.65 15.72 -31.56
N ILE A 520 15.34 14.80 -32.46
CA ILE A 520 16.26 13.74 -32.91
C ILE A 520 17.52 14.35 -33.49
N LEU A 521 17.39 15.41 -34.32
CA LEU A 521 18.54 16.11 -34.89
C LEU A 521 19.42 16.72 -33.78
N ARG A 522 18.80 17.40 -32.77
CA ARG A 522 19.55 17.95 -31.64
C ARG A 522 20.25 16.88 -30.80
N PHE A 523 19.60 15.74 -30.60
CA PHE A 523 20.22 14.62 -29.88
C PHE A 523 21.41 14.06 -30.67
N GLN A 524 21.27 13.88 -31.98
CA GLN A 524 22.34 13.37 -32.86
C GLN A 524 23.53 14.32 -32.86
N GLU A 525 23.34 15.61 -33.06
CA GLU A 525 24.40 16.63 -32.99
C GLU A 525 25.16 16.57 -31.65
N ALA A 526 24.43 16.41 -30.54
CA ALA A 526 25.04 16.33 -29.20
C ALA A 526 25.84 15.03 -29.01
N MET A 527 25.35 13.90 -29.52
CA MET A 527 26.03 12.59 -29.45
C MET A 527 27.30 12.59 -30.27
N GLU A 528 27.29 13.15 -31.48
CA GLU A 528 28.47 13.28 -32.33
C GLU A 528 29.55 14.18 -31.71
N ALA A 529 29.11 15.28 -31.05
CA ALA A 529 30.01 16.21 -30.37
C ALA A 529 30.60 15.64 -29.05
N ASN A 530 29.99 14.58 -28.46
CA ASN A 530 30.38 14.02 -27.17
C ASN A 530 30.42 12.49 -27.24
N ARG A 531 31.22 11.91 -28.13
CA ARG A 531 31.27 10.47 -28.36
C ARG A 531 31.77 9.66 -27.15
N ASP A 532 32.51 10.29 -26.26
CA ASP A 532 33.02 9.74 -25.01
C ASP A 532 32.05 9.74 -23.85
N LYS A 533 30.87 10.34 -24.04
CA LYS A 533 29.85 10.49 -23.00
C LYS A 533 28.63 9.60 -23.20
N SER A 534 28.02 9.22 -22.09
CA SER A 534 26.78 8.47 -22.07
C SER A 534 25.57 9.41 -22.02
N PHE A 535 24.46 8.98 -22.64
CA PHE A 535 23.24 9.80 -22.77
C PHE A 535 22.01 9.11 -22.18
N LEU A 536 21.20 9.89 -21.47
CA LEU A 536 19.88 9.50 -21.00
C LEU A 536 18.84 10.46 -21.58
N ILE A 537 17.87 9.95 -22.35
CA ILE A 537 16.80 10.74 -22.97
C ILE A 537 15.48 10.30 -22.37
N ILE A 538 14.83 11.18 -21.62
CA ILE A 538 13.59 10.91 -20.90
C ILE A 538 12.45 11.67 -21.57
N LEU A 539 11.51 10.93 -22.16
CA LEU A 539 10.29 11.48 -22.77
C LEU A 539 9.05 11.14 -21.93
N ASN A 540 8.05 12.00 -21.99
CA ASN A 540 6.84 11.83 -21.19
C ASN A 540 5.89 10.75 -21.76
N LYS A 541 5.93 10.45 -23.05
CA LYS A 541 5.02 9.50 -23.71
C LYS A 541 5.74 8.30 -24.28
N VAL A 542 5.20 7.11 -24.04
CA VAL A 542 5.73 5.82 -24.53
C VAL A 542 5.88 5.87 -26.06
N LYS A 543 4.85 6.32 -26.80
CA LYS A 543 4.92 6.37 -28.28
C LYS A 543 6.04 7.28 -28.80
N ALA A 544 6.23 8.44 -28.18
CA ALA A 544 7.31 9.36 -28.57
C ALA A 544 8.69 8.77 -28.25
N SER A 545 8.86 8.14 -27.07
CA SER A 545 10.13 7.51 -26.71
C SER A 545 10.48 6.33 -27.59
N GLN A 546 9.51 5.55 -28.03
CA GLN A 546 9.67 4.46 -28.99
C GLN A 546 10.14 4.98 -30.38
N GLN A 547 9.54 6.08 -30.85
CA GLN A 547 9.93 6.69 -32.15
C GLN A 547 11.38 7.22 -32.07
N VAL A 548 11.71 7.95 -31.01
CA VAL A 548 13.07 8.44 -30.79
C VAL A 548 14.07 7.29 -30.71
N PHE A 549 13.75 6.24 -29.95
CA PHE A 549 14.62 5.06 -29.83
C PHE A 549 14.93 4.44 -31.20
N ARG A 550 13.92 4.18 -32.02
CA ARG A 550 14.11 3.55 -33.36
C ARG A 550 14.94 4.41 -34.31
N GLU A 551 14.71 5.72 -34.32
CA GLU A 551 15.50 6.61 -35.16
C GLU A 551 16.95 6.71 -34.69
N LEU A 552 17.20 6.80 -33.38
CA LEU A 552 18.56 6.81 -32.85
C LEU A 552 19.26 5.47 -33.05
N GLU A 553 18.56 4.33 -32.96
CA GLU A 553 19.11 3.00 -33.29
C GLU A 553 19.55 2.94 -34.76
N ARG A 554 18.75 3.51 -35.67
CA ARG A 554 19.09 3.57 -37.11
C ARG A 554 20.30 4.49 -37.38
N LEU A 555 20.41 5.60 -36.70
CA LEU A 555 21.45 6.61 -36.90
C LEU A 555 22.77 6.26 -36.20
N ASN A 556 22.73 5.46 -35.12
CA ASN A 556 23.90 5.12 -34.31
C ASN A 556 24.09 3.59 -34.20
N PRO A 557 24.40 2.88 -35.32
CA PRO A 557 24.46 1.41 -35.33
C PRO A 557 25.56 0.85 -34.42
N ASP A 558 26.61 1.62 -34.16
CA ASP A 558 27.76 1.22 -33.34
C ASP A 558 27.59 1.54 -31.84
N ALA A 559 26.53 2.25 -31.43
CA ALA A 559 26.28 2.57 -30.06
C ALA A 559 25.63 1.41 -29.30
N GLU A 560 25.80 1.37 -27.98
CA GLU A 560 24.98 0.53 -27.10
C GLU A 560 23.71 1.29 -26.75
N LEU A 561 22.61 0.90 -27.39
CA LEU A 561 21.33 1.58 -27.26
C LEU A 561 20.34 0.74 -26.46
N GLU A 562 19.88 1.26 -25.32
CA GLU A 562 18.93 0.59 -24.44
C GLU A 562 17.62 1.39 -24.28
N TYR A 563 16.51 0.65 -24.21
CA TYR A 563 15.18 1.24 -24.05
C TYR A 563 14.48 0.78 -22.77
N LEU A 564 13.97 1.72 -21.96
CA LEU A 564 13.25 1.42 -20.72
C LEU A 564 11.89 2.13 -20.70
N SER A 565 10.82 1.37 -20.49
CA SER A 565 9.48 1.94 -20.24
C SER A 565 8.59 0.94 -19.51
N ALA A 566 7.45 1.39 -19.02
CA ALA A 566 6.41 0.52 -18.45
C ALA A 566 5.81 -0.44 -19.49
N ALA A 567 5.97 -0.16 -20.79
CA ALA A 567 5.54 -1.02 -21.90
C ALA A 567 6.47 -2.24 -22.12
N VAL A 568 7.67 -2.25 -21.55
CA VAL A 568 8.62 -3.36 -21.62
C VAL A 568 8.39 -4.33 -20.47
N LEU A 569 8.50 -5.64 -20.73
CA LEU A 569 8.37 -6.69 -19.71
C LEU A 569 9.28 -6.46 -18.50
N PRO A 570 8.81 -6.73 -17.28
CA PRO A 570 9.62 -6.57 -16.07
C PRO A 570 10.95 -7.34 -16.12
N VAL A 571 10.94 -8.57 -16.64
CA VAL A 571 12.17 -9.38 -16.80
C VAL A 571 13.19 -8.70 -17.71
N LEU A 572 12.77 -8.20 -18.87
CA LEU A 572 13.65 -7.51 -19.82
C LEU A 572 14.16 -6.16 -19.28
N ARG A 573 13.31 -5.43 -18.54
CA ARG A 573 13.75 -4.18 -17.90
C ARG A 573 14.88 -4.42 -16.90
N ARG A 574 14.81 -5.49 -16.11
CA ARG A 574 15.87 -5.85 -15.16
C ARG A 574 17.18 -6.16 -15.87
N GLU A 575 17.14 -6.97 -16.93
CA GLU A 575 18.30 -7.31 -17.74
C GLU A 575 18.97 -6.06 -18.35
N ARG A 576 18.16 -5.12 -18.85
CA ARG A 576 18.68 -3.88 -19.46
C ARG A 576 19.25 -2.92 -18.42
N ILE A 577 18.66 -2.83 -17.24
CA ILE A 577 19.24 -2.04 -16.15
C ILE A 577 20.64 -2.55 -15.79
N GLU A 578 20.83 -3.86 -15.74
CA GLU A 578 22.17 -4.43 -15.48
C GLU A 578 23.16 -4.15 -16.62
N LYS A 579 22.72 -4.14 -17.87
CA LYS A 579 23.57 -3.72 -19.00
C LYS A 579 23.93 -2.23 -18.94
N ILE A 580 22.97 -1.37 -18.58
CA ILE A 580 23.22 0.07 -18.43
C ILE A 580 24.23 0.36 -17.31
N LYS A 581 24.22 -0.42 -16.22
CA LYS A 581 25.20 -0.31 -15.14
C LYS A 581 26.60 -0.75 -15.54
N ASN A 582 26.70 -1.70 -16.46
CA ASN A 582 27.95 -2.31 -16.91
C ASN A 582 28.04 -2.25 -18.46
N PRO A 583 28.12 -1.04 -19.04
CA PRO A 583 28.15 -0.89 -20.49
C PRO A 583 29.51 -1.37 -21.07
N PRO A 584 29.54 -1.81 -22.33
CA PRO A 584 30.79 -2.05 -23.03
C PRO A 584 31.67 -0.80 -23.06
N GLU A 585 32.97 -0.92 -22.80
CA GLU A 585 33.89 0.22 -22.71
C GLU A 585 34.16 0.89 -24.07
N ASP A 586 33.97 0.17 -25.17
CA ASP A 586 34.26 0.59 -26.54
C ASP A 586 33.07 1.23 -27.27
N LYS A 587 31.88 1.31 -26.61
CA LYS A 587 30.63 1.82 -27.20
C LYS A 587 30.06 3.01 -26.43
N GLN A 588 29.54 3.98 -27.16
CA GLN A 588 28.76 5.04 -26.57
C GLN A 588 27.43 4.48 -26.05
N LEU A 589 27.14 4.67 -24.76
CA LEU A 589 25.88 4.26 -24.16
C LEU A 589 24.80 5.34 -24.38
N ILE A 590 23.68 4.93 -24.98
CA ILE A 590 22.50 5.78 -25.19
C ILE A 590 21.28 5.07 -24.59
N VAL A 591 20.63 5.72 -23.64
CA VAL A 591 19.42 5.20 -22.98
C VAL A 591 18.22 6.07 -23.30
N VAL A 592 17.22 5.52 -23.98
CA VAL A 592 15.95 6.19 -24.22
C VAL A 592 14.89 5.61 -23.29
N THR A 593 14.16 6.48 -22.59
CA THR A 593 13.26 5.99 -21.56
C THR A 593 12.03 6.91 -21.36
N THR A 594 11.09 6.42 -20.57
CA THR A 594 10.03 7.22 -19.95
C THR A 594 10.35 7.48 -18.48
N GLN A 595 9.39 7.98 -17.68
CA GLN A 595 9.57 8.27 -16.25
C GLN A 595 10.03 7.07 -15.40
N VAL A 596 10.08 5.87 -15.94
CA VAL A 596 10.40 4.64 -15.19
C VAL A 596 11.77 4.68 -14.50
N VAL A 597 12.67 5.55 -14.98
CA VAL A 597 14.02 5.72 -14.41
C VAL A 597 14.11 6.79 -13.33
N GLU A 598 13.09 7.63 -13.16
CA GLU A 598 13.09 8.71 -12.16
C GLU A 598 13.21 8.15 -10.75
N ALA A 599 12.54 7.04 -10.47
CA ALA A 599 12.62 6.38 -9.18
C ALA A 599 12.97 4.89 -9.31
N GLY A 600 13.78 4.40 -8.39
CA GLY A 600 14.07 2.96 -8.24
C GLY A 600 15.05 2.35 -9.24
N VAL A 601 15.68 3.12 -10.07
CA VAL A 601 16.72 2.64 -10.98
C VAL A 601 18.04 3.31 -10.62
N ASP A 602 19.05 2.49 -10.30
CA ASP A 602 20.37 2.98 -9.96
C ASP A 602 21.25 3.04 -11.22
N ILE A 603 21.14 4.16 -11.94
CA ILE A 603 21.94 4.45 -13.14
C ILE A 603 22.62 5.81 -12.99
N ASP A 604 23.74 5.98 -13.67
CA ASP A 604 24.58 7.19 -13.61
C ASP A 604 25.14 7.48 -15.01
N LEU A 605 24.60 8.52 -15.66
CA LEU A 605 24.96 8.93 -17.01
C LEU A 605 25.53 10.37 -17.04
N ASP A 606 26.21 10.74 -18.13
CA ASP A 606 26.92 12.01 -18.21
C ASP A 606 26.04 13.18 -18.67
N ILE A 607 25.14 12.95 -19.62
CA ILE A 607 24.22 13.95 -20.20
C ILE A 607 22.78 13.42 -20.12
N VAL A 608 21.90 14.20 -19.52
CA VAL A 608 20.46 13.86 -19.40
C VAL A 608 19.63 14.86 -20.18
N TYR A 609 18.87 14.38 -21.15
CA TYR A 609 17.79 15.15 -21.78
C TYR A 609 16.47 14.84 -21.11
N ARG A 610 15.74 15.85 -20.70
CA ARG A 610 14.45 15.69 -20.01
C ARG A 610 13.34 16.51 -20.68
N ASP A 611 12.29 15.82 -21.13
CA ASP A 611 11.07 16.49 -21.59
C ASP A 611 10.38 17.20 -20.42
N LEU A 612 9.80 18.38 -20.64
CA LEU A 612 9.18 19.22 -19.60
C LEU A 612 8.20 18.43 -18.73
N ALA A 613 8.42 18.46 -17.43
CA ALA A 613 7.68 17.74 -16.40
C ALA A 613 7.53 18.59 -15.14
N PRO A 614 6.76 18.19 -14.14
CA PRO A 614 6.81 18.80 -12.82
C PRO A 614 8.23 18.85 -12.26
N LEU A 615 8.54 19.89 -11.49
CA LEU A 615 9.91 20.14 -11.01
C LEU A 615 10.50 18.96 -10.23
N ASP A 616 9.65 18.22 -9.50
CA ASP A 616 10.08 17.01 -8.77
C ASP A 616 10.61 15.94 -9.72
N SER A 617 9.95 15.70 -10.85
CA SER A 617 10.39 14.76 -11.89
C SER A 617 11.69 15.24 -12.56
N ILE A 618 11.85 16.55 -12.76
CA ILE A 618 13.10 17.14 -13.29
C ILE A 618 14.24 16.88 -12.30
N ASN A 619 14.04 17.10 -11.01
CA ASN A 619 15.03 16.88 -9.96
C ASN A 619 15.41 15.37 -9.84
N GLN A 620 14.43 14.48 -9.94
CA GLN A 620 14.68 13.03 -9.92
C GLN A 620 15.49 12.57 -11.13
N SER A 621 15.19 13.14 -12.32
CA SER A 621 15.93 12.91 -13.55
C SER A 621 17.36 13.47 -13.46
N ALA A 622 17.52 14.66 -12.89
CA ALA A 622 18.81 15.29 -12.62
C ALA A 622 19.68 14.44 -11.68
N GLY A 623 19.05 13.75 -10.73
CA GLY A 623 19.71 12.80 -9.83
C GLY A 623 20.25 11.54 -10.52
N ARG A 624 20.04 11.34 -11.85
CA ARG A 624 20.63 10.29 -12.69
C ARG A 624 21.83 10.78 -13.49
N CYS A 625 22.13 12.07 -13.41
CA CYS A 625 23.23 12.70 -14.06
C CYS A 625 24.40 12.86 -13.08
N ASN A 626 25.58 12.31 -13.42
CA ASN A 626 26.78 12.40 -12.58
C ASN A 626 26.50 12.15 -11.08
N ARG A 627 25.70 11.12 -10.81
CA ARG A 627 25.14 10.83 -9.48
C ARG A 627 26.21 10.72 -8.39
N ASN A 628 27.34 10.14 -8.73
CA ASN A 628 28.43 9.91 -7.78
C ASN A 628 29.47 11.04 -7.74
N GLY A 629 29.33 12.05 -8.60
CA GLY A 629 30.26 13.19 -8.67
C GLY A 629 31.68 12.80 -9.07
N LEU A 630 31.85 11.71 -9.82
CA LEU A 630 33.17 11.15 -10.18
C LEU A 630 33.73 11.71 -11.48
N LYS A 631 32.87 12.24 -12.32
CA LYS A 631 33.21 12.75 -13.67
C LYS A 631 32.90 14.24 -13.66
N GLY A 632 33.70 15.10 -14.16
CA GLY A 632 33.45 16.54 -14.27
C GLY A 632 32.00 17.01 -13.95
N LYS A 633 31.51 18.07 -14.58
CA LYS A 633 30.11 18.48 -14.39
C LYS A 633 29.20 17.77 -15.39
N GLY A 634 28.18 17.09 -14.89
CA GLY A 634 27.11 16.51 -15.72
C GLY A 634 26.18 17.61 -16.25
N GLU A 635 25.49 17.34 -17.33
CA GLU A 635 24.55 18.27 -17.96
C GLU A 635 23.14 17.68 -18.01
N VAL A 636 22.18 18.45 -17.47
CA VAL A 636 20.75 18.14 -17.59
C VAL A 636 20.14 19.18 -18.54
N ARG A 637 19.69 18.75 -19.69
CA ARG A 637 19.13 19.63 -20.73
C ARG A 637 17.62 19.48 -20.79
N LEU A 638 16.90 20.53 -20.37
CA LEU A 638 15.44 20.55 -20.43
C LEU A 638 14.98 20.91 -21.84
N PHE A 639 14.02 20.17 -22.37
CA PHE A 639 13.34 20.48 -23.64
C PHE A 639 11.81 20.37 -23.50
N LYS A 640 11.06 20.86 -24.47
CA LYS A 640 9.61 20.70 -24.55
C LYS A 640 9.26 20.05 -25.88
N SER A 641 8.69 18.85 -25.83
CA SER A 641 8.16 18.20 -27.03
C SER A 641 6.74 18.69 -27.31
N GLU A 642 6.37 18.87 -28.60
CA GLU A 642 5.03 19.30 -29.03
C GLU A 642 3.90 18.43 -28.45
N LYS A 643 4.16 17.15 -28.20
CA LYS A 643 3.18 16.18 -27.73
C LYS A 643 3.40 15.76 -26.28
N GLY A 644 4.30 16.41 -25.51
CA GLY A 644 4.85 15.88 -24.25
C GLY A 644 3.98 16.01 -23.02
N SER A 645 3.26 17.12 -22.83
CA SER A 645 2.72 17.53 -21.53
C SER A 645 1.43 16.82 -21.06
N GLY A 646 0.83 15.95 -21.89
CA GLY A 646 -0.54 15.45 -21.65
C GLY A 646 -0.72 14.42 -20.52
N ILE A 647 0.34 13.99 -19.83
CA ILE A 647 0.27 12.99 -18.75
C ILE A 647 0.34 13.60 -17.34
N TYR A 648 0.88 14.80 -17.22
CA TYR A 648 1.00 15.51 -15.96
C TYR A 648 -0.14 16.50 -15.73
N ASP A 649 -0.35 16.84 -14.47
CA ASP A 649 -1.25 17.92 -14.09
C ASP A 649 -0.77 19.25 -14.71
N LYS A 650 -1.68 19.91 -15.43
CA LYS A 650 -1.37 21.18 -16.13
C LYS A 650 -0.97 22.28 -15.15
N VAL A 651 -1.56 22.29 -13.95
CA VAL A 651 -1.23 23.28 -12.90
C VAL A 651 0.23 23.12 -12.47
N LEU A 652 0.68 21.88 -12.23
CA LEU A 652 2.07 21.61 -11.85
C LEU A 652 3.06 22.01 -12.95
N ILE A 653 2.70 21.79 -14.22
CA ILE A 653 3.52 22.21 -15.37
C ILE A 653 3.63 23.73 -15.41
N HIS A 654 2.52 24.46 -15.29
CA HIS A 654 2.56 25.94 -15.29
C HIS A 654 3.36 26.50 -14.11
N ILE A 655 3.24 25.90 -12.92
CA ILE A 655 4.06 26.30 -11.76
C ILE A 655 5.55 26.06 -12.06
N THR A 656 5.87 24.90 -12.65
CA THR A 656 7.26 24.60 -13.04
C THR A 656 7.80 25.62 -14.03
N GLU A 657 7.08 25.93 -15.10
CA GLU A 657 7.48 26.94 -16.10
C GLU A 657 7.73 28.30 -15.43
N ALA A 658 6.80 28.77 -14.59
CA ALA A 658 6.93 30.05 -13.89
C ALA A 658 8.15 30.11 -12.94
N VAL A 659 8.40 29.02 -12.22
CA VAL A 659 9.54 28.95 -11.29
C VAL A 659 10.87 28.90 -12.05
N LEU A 660 10.95 28.19 -13.17
CA LEU A 660 12.14 28.13 -14.02
C LEU A 660 12.42 29.47 -14.69
N ASP A 661 11.40 30.23 -15.10
CA ASP A 661 11.56 31.57 -15.63
C ASP A 661 12.15 32.52 -14.59
N ARG A 662 11.65 32.50 -13.37
CA ARG A 662 12.26 33.27 -12.26
C ARG A 662 13.70 32.85 -11.94
N ALA A 663 14.01 31.57 -12.11
CA ALA A 663 15.37 31.08 -11.92
C ALA A 663 16.32 31.62 -12.99
N ILE A 664 15.90 31.72 -14.25
CA ILE A 664 16.66 32.33 -15.34
C ILE A 664 16.91 33.84 -15.03
N GLU A 665 15.88 34.54 -14.61
CA GLU A 665 15.99 35.97 -14.26
C GLU A 665 16.99 36.18 -13.11
N ARG A 666 16.96 35.36 -12.07
CA ARG A 666 17.88 35.44 -10.92
C ARG A 666 19.33 35.12 -11.28
N SER A 667 19.53 34.07 -12.08
CA SER A 667 20.87 33.63 -12.47
C SER A 667 21.50 34.51 -13.56
N GLY A 668 20.69 35.31 -14.24
CA GLY A 668 21.14 36.11 -15.40
C GLY A 668 21.51 35.27 -16.63
N GLY A 669 21.11 33.96 -16.65
CA GLY A 669 21.45 33.03 -17.73
C GLY A 669 20.56 31.79 -17.78
N ARG A 670 20.66 31.02 -18.86
CA ARG A 670 19.85 29.83 -19.08
C ARG A 670 20.43 28.54 -18.49
N VAL A 671 21.63 28.62 -17.93
CA VAL A 671 22.31 27.48 -17.29
C VAL A 671 22.32 27.71 -15.78
N ILE A 672 21.60 26.87 -15.06
CA ILE A 672 21.37 26.99 -13.61
C ILE A 672 22.29 25.97 -12.89
N PRO A 673 23.11 26.40 -11.92
CA PRO A 673 23.94 25.50 -11.13
C PRO A 673 23.10 24.69 -10.13
N GLU A 674 23.57 23.50 -9.75
CA GLU A 674 22.90 22.64 -8.77
C GLU A 674 22.71 23.34 -7.41
N SER A 675 23.57 24.28 -7.05
CA SER A 675 23.45 25.07 -5.84
C SER A 675 22.13 25.84 -5.70
N ASP A 676 21.52 26.22 -6.81
CA ASP A 676 20.29 27.02 -6.85
C ASP A 676 19.01 26.15 -6.73
N PHE A 677 19.14 24.83 -6.83
CA PHE A 677 18.01 23.91 -6.80
C PHE A 677 17.19 24.01 -5.50
N PHE A 678 17.84 24.29 -4.38
CA PHE A 678 17.14 24.52 -3.11
C PHE A 678 16.12 25.67 -3.23
N THR A 679 16.57 26.83 -3.72
CA THR A 679 15.72 28.02 -3.87
C THR A 679 14.59 27.79 -4.89
N ILE A 680 14.89 27.10 -6.00
CA ILE A 680 13.90 26.75 -7.01
C ILE A 680 12.83 25.82 -6.41
N ASN A 681 13.24 24.85 -5.59
CA ASN A 681 12.33 23.95 -4.91
C ASN A 681 11.47 24.64 -3.85
N GLU A 682 12.01 25.59 -3.11
CA GLU A 682 11.24 26.42 -2.17
C GLU A 682 10.17 27.25 -2.89
N ASP A 683 10.52 27.88 -4.02
CA ASP A 683 9.58 28.66 -4.82
C ASP A 683 8.45 27.76 -5.37
N TYR A 684 8.80 26.59 -5.87
CA TYR A 684 7.84 25.61 -6.36
C TYR A 684 6.89 25.14 -5.26
N ALA A 685 7.43 24.87 -4.06
CA ALA A 685 6.65 24.50 -2.89
C ALA A 685 5.62 25.56 -2.51
N LYS A 686 6.05 26.83 -2.46
CA LYS A 686 5.19 27.98 -2.12
C LYS A 686 4.04 28.13 -3.11
N GLU A 687 4.33 28.01 -4.41
CA GLU A 687 3.32 28.11 -5.47
C GLU A 687 2.28 26.97 -5.42
N ILE A 688 2.74 25.74 -5.16
CA ILE A 688 1.83 24.60 -5.00
C ILE A 688 0.88 24.84 -3.82
N ARG A 689 1.40 25.26 -2.66
CA ARG A 689 0.59 25.54 -1.47
C ARG A 689 -0.46 26.63 -1.74
N ALA A 690 -0.07 27.72 -2.39
CA ALA A 690 -0.97 28.81 -2.73
C ALA A 690 -2.13 28.34 -3.66
N LYS A 691 -1.85 27.43 -4.59
CA LYS A 691 -2.85 26.89 -5.51
C LYS A 691 -3.77 25.83 -4.89
N ILE A 692 -3.29 25.08 -3.87
CA ILE A 692 -4.08 24.04 -3.19
C ILE A 692 -5.11 24.66 -2.25
N ALA A 693 -4.78 25.79 -1.59
CA ALA A 693 -5.67 26.47 -0.66
C ALA A 693 -7.04 26.87 -1.28
N ASP A 694 -7.14 26.91 -2.61
CA ASP A 694 -8.38 27.23 -3.35
C ASP A 694 -9.26 26.00 -3.68
N ASN A 695 -8.95 24.79 -3.17
CA ASN A 695 -9.59 23.56 -3.65
C ASN A 695 -10.69 23.04 -2.70
N ASN A 696 -11.95 23.07 -3.12
CA ASN A 696 -13.12 22.56 -2.37
C ASN A 696 -13.17 21.03 -2.18
N ALA A 697 -12.30 20.26 -2.83
CA ALA A 697 -12.32 18.79 -2.76
C ALA A 697 -11.94 18.27 -1.35
N HIS A 698 -11.15 19.03 -0.61
CA HIS A 698 -10.75 18.71 0.75
C HIS A 698 -11.93 18.73 1.73
N SER A 699 -12.70 19.80 1.75
CA SER A 699 -13.84 19.94 2.68
C SER A 699 -14.85 18.82 2.49
N GLN A 700 -15.13 18.43 1.26
CA GLN A 700 -16.06 17.35 0.96
C GLN A 700 -15.57 15.97 1.45
N MET A 701 -14.27 15.67 1.31
CA MET A 701 -13.70 14.41 1.80
C MET A 701 -13.79 14.31 3.32
N ILE A 702 -13.44 15.39 4.03
CA ILE A 702 -13.54 15.47 5.49
C ILE A 702 -15.01 15.35 5.94
N ASP A 703 -15.94 15.99 5.24
CA ASP A 703 -17.38 15.86 5.54
C ASP A 703 -17.89 14.43 5.38
N TRP A 704 -17.43 13.70 4.37
CA TRP A 704 -17.77 12.29 4.24
C TRP A 704 -17.20 11.44 5.38
N MET A 705 -15.98 11.70 5.83
CA MET A 705 -15.41 10.99 6.98
C MET A 705 -16.16 11.29 8.27
N LYS A 706 -16.47 12.56 8.55
CA LYS A 706 -17.27 12.96 9.71
C LYS A 706 -18.66 12.32 9.74
N ASN A 707 -19.27 12.17 8.56
CA ASN A 707 -20.58 11.54 8.40
C ASN A 707 -20.51 10.03 8.17
N LEU A 708 -19.35 9.39 8.38
CA LEU A 708 -19.14 7.95 8.25
C LEU A 708 -19.57 7.39 6.87
N GLN A 709 -19.29 8.14 5.79
CA GLN A 709 -19.63 7.79 4.43
C GLN A 709 -18.48 6.99 3.80
N PHE A 710 -18.24 5.78 4.29
CA PHE A 710 -17.07 4.96 3.95
C PHE A 710 -16.95 4.62 2.46
N GLU A 711 -18.07 4.34 1.78
CA GLU A 711 -18.08 4.07 0.34
C GLU A 711 -17.71 5.32 -0.46
N LYS A 712 -18.27 6.49 -0.09
CA LYS A 712 -17.95 7.75 -0.74
C LYS A 712 -16.49 8.12 -0.57
N VAL A 713 -15.92 7.90 0.61
CA VAL A 713 -14.48 8.11 0.86
C VAL A 713 -13.65 7.20 -0.06
N ASN A 714 -13.94 5.90 -0.08
CA ASN A 714 -13.22 4.92 -0.91
C ASN A 714 -13.33 5.21 -2.42
N ASP A 715 -14.50 5.63 -2.89
CA ASP A 715 -14.74 5.83 -4.32
C ASP A 715 -14.10 7.12 -4.87
N ASN A 716 -13.90 8.10 -3.99
CA ASN A 716 -13.33 9.39 -4.37
C ASN A 716 -11.85 9.53 -4.03
N PHE A 717 -11.33 8.71 -3.12
CA PHE A 717 -9.90 8.65 -2.84
C PHE A 717 -9.21 7.64 -3.77
N LYS A 718 -8.63 8.11 -4.86
CA LYS A 718 -7.92 7.26 -5.84
C LYS A 718 -6.55 7.84 -6.17
N LEU A 719 -5.51 7.21 -5.65
CA LEU A 719 -4.11 7.56 -5.93
C LEU A 719 -3.68 7.13 -7.33
N ILE A 720 -4.09 5.95 -7.73
CA ILE A 720 -3.86 5.44 -9.08
C ILE A 720 -5.16 5.61 -9.84
N LYS A 721 -5.12 6.40 -10.92
CA LYS A 721 -6.18 6.33 -11.92
C LYS A 721 -6.12 4.90 -12.48
N GLN A 722 -7.01 4.03 -12.01
CA GLN A 722 -7.26 2.79 -12.73
C GLN A 722 -7.73 3.22 -14.12
N HIS A 723 -6.86 3.10 -15.08
CA HIS A 723 -7.29 3.15 -16.46
C HIS A 723 -8.15 1.90 -16.66
N LEU A 724 -9.46 2.05 -16.55
CA LEU A 724 -10.48 0.98 -16.73
C LEU A 724 -10.34 0.23 -18.07
N ASN A 725 -9.44 0.67 -18.93
CA ASN A 725 -9.23 0.22 -20.28
C ASN A 725 -7.83 -0.36 -20.51
N HIS A 726 -7.29 -1.12 -19.55
CA HIS A 726 -6.03 -1.85 -19.72
C HIS A 726 -6.24 -3.34 -19.45
N TYR A 727 -5.65 -4.16 -20.31
CA TYR A 727 -5.61 -5.61 -20.15
C TYR A 727 -4.26 -6.07 -19.62
N SER A 728 -4.27 -7.06 -18.72
CA SER A 728 -3.07 -7.78 -18.33
C SER A 728 -2.73 -8.78 -19.42
N VAL A 729 -1.61 -8.57 -20.12
CA VAL A 729 -1.19 -9.39 -21.25
C VAL A 729 0.09 -10.14 -20.91
N PHE A 730 0.03 -11.45 -20.98
CA PHE A 730 1.18 -12.34 -20.82
C PHE A 730 1.86 -12.55 -22.18
N ILE A 731 3.16 -12.28 -22.25
CA ILE A 731 3.95 -12.45 -23.48
C ILE A 731 4.74 -13.74 -23.37
N ASP A 732 4.31 -14.74 -24.15
CA ASP A 732 4.95 -16.06 -24.20
C ASP A 732 5.98 -16.12 -25.32
N TYR A 733 7.19 -15.58 -25.05
CA TYR A 733 8.21 -15.42 -26.09
C TYR A 733 9.41 -16.40 -25.98
N CYS A 734 9.60 -17.07 -24.84
CA CYS A 734 10.71 -17.95 -24.58
C CYS A 734 10.27 -19.24 -23.87
N GLU A 735 11.19 -20.21 -23.69
CA GLU A 735 10.88 -21.47 -22.98
C GLU A 735 10.47 -21.24 -21.52
N ALA A 736 11.12 -20.30 -20.85
CA ALA A 736 10.81 -19.97 -19.45
C ALA A 736 9.38 -19.42 -19.31
N SER A 737 8.96 -18.47 -20.19
CA SER A 737 7.59 -17.96 -20.21
C SER A 737 6.59 -19.07 -20.53
N HIS A 738 6.91 -19.94 -21.50
CA HIS A 738 6.04 -21.05 -21.88
C HIS A 738 5.79 -22.02 -20.71
N GLY A 739 6.83 -22.42 -19.99
CA GLY A 739 6.70 -23.29 -18.82
C GLY A 739 5.86 -22.66 -17.70
N ILE A 740 5.98 -21.34 -17.50
CA ILE A 740 5.18 -20.61 -16.51
C ILE A 740 3.69 -20.57 -16.93
N TRP A 741 3.42 -20.36 -18.21
CA TRP A 741 2.05 -20.37 -18.72
C TRP A 741 1.41 -21.76 -18.63
N GLN A 742 2.14 -22.80 -18.98
CA GLN A 742 1.66 -24.19 -18.81
C GLN A 742 1.31 -24.49 -17.35
N ALA A 743 2.15 -24.09 -16.41
CA ALA A 743 1.87 -24.23 -14.98
C ALA A 743 0.58 -23.47 -14.56
N TYR A 744 0.36 -22.26 -15.11
CA TYR A 744 -0.87 -21.50 -14.89
C TYR A 744 -2.11 -22.23 -15.42
N GLU A 745 -2.08 -22.70 -16.67
CA GLU A 745 -3.18 -23.46 -17.26
C GLU A 745 -3.47 -24.77 -16.51
N GLN A 746 -2.41 -25.48 -16.09
CA GLN A 746 -2.55 -26.71 -15.32
C GLN A 746 -3.28 -26.45 -13.99
N ILE A 747 -2.90 -25.39 -13.25
CA ILE A 747 -3.57 -25.02 -12.00
C ILE A 747 -5.05 -24.71 -12.24
N ILE A 748 -5.37 -23.95 -13.30
CA ILE A 748 -6.76 -23.60 -13.61
C ILE A 748 -7.60 -24.84 -13.97
N LYS A 749 -7.03 -25.78 -14.73
CA LYS A 749 -7.74 -26.99 -15.23
C LYS A 749 -7.86 -28.10 -14.18
N GLU A 750 -6.80 -28.37 -13.42
CA GLU A 750 -6.68 -29.56 -12.59
C GLU A 750 -7.05 -29.34 -11.13
N VAL A 751 -6.79 -28.13 -10.58
CA VAL A 751 -7.07 -27.85 -9.17
C VAL A 751 -8.52 -27.39 -9.01
N LYS A 752 -9.40 -28.31 -8.58
CA LYS A 752 -10.84 -28.06 -8.43
C LYS A 752 -11.19 -27.33 -7.15
N ASP A 753 -10.45 -27.61 -6.06
CA ASP A 753 -10.68 -26.90 -4.80
C ASP A 753 -10.31 -25.42 -4.94
N ARG A 754 -11.25 -24.56 -4.56
CA ARG A 754 -11.12 -23.11 -4.70
C ARG A 754 -9.94 -22.55 -3.90
N TRP A 755 -9.67 -23.11 -2.72
CA TRP A 755 -8.62 -22.61 -1.84
C TRP A 755 -7.25 -23.10 -2.28
N GLU A 756 -7.12 -24.38 -2.64
CA GLU A 756 -5.89 -24.95 -3.21
C GLU A 756 -5.50 -24.25 -4.51
N ARG A 757 -6.48 -24.00 -5.39
CA ARG A 757 -6.26 -23.26 -6.64
C ARG A 757 -5.77 -21.84 -6.37
N LYS A 758 -6.39 -21.13 -5.43
CA LYS A 758 -5.97 -19.78 -5.03
C LYS A 758 -4.54 -19.77 -4.50
N ASP A 759 -4.17 -20.77 -3.70
CA ASP A 759 -2.82 -20.90 -3.16
C ASP A 759 -1.78 -21.21 -4.25
N ALA A 760 -2.07 -22.16 -5.13
CA ALA A 760 -1.19 -22.50 -6.24
C ALA A 760 -0.97 -21.32 -7.21
N LEU A 761 -2.04 -20.59 -7.56
CA LEU A 761 -1.95 -19.38 -8.38
C LEU A 761 -1.13 -18.27 -7.68
N ARG A 762 -1.27 -18.16 -6.38
CA ARG A 762 -0.50 -17.19 -5.59
C ARG A 762 1.00 -17.48 -5.67
N LYS A 763 1.41 -18.73 -5.51
CA LYS A 763 2.82 -19.17 -5.61
C LYS A 763 3.41 -18.93 -7.01
N LEU A 764 2.60 -19.08 -8.04
CA LEU A 764 3.01 -18.85 -9.41
C LEU A 764 3.07 -17.36 -9.79
N ARG A 765 2.23 -16.53 -9.16
CA ARG A 765 1.99 -15.14 -9.53
C ARG A 765 3.24 -14.27 -9.68
N PRO A 766 4.23 -14.27 -8.78
CA PRO A 766 5.44 -13.45 -8.93
C PRO A 766 6.22 -13.77 -10.20
N ARG A 767 6.35 -15.07 -10.53
CA ARG A 767 7.01 -15.53 -11.76
C ARG A 767 6.18 -15.16 -13.00
N LEU A 768 4.86 -15.34 -12.93
CA LEU A 768 3.93 -14.99 -14.00
C LEU A 768 4.00 -13.50 -14.33
N LEU A 769 3.99 -12.63 -13.33
CA LEU A 769 4.00 -11.18 -13.50
C LEU A 769 5.30 -10.63 -14.11
N GLN A 770 6.40 -11.38 -14.13
CA GLN A 770 7.63 -10.99 -14.85
C GLN A 770 7.40 -10.93 -16.36
N TYR A 771 6.41 -11.67 -16.86
CA TYR A 771 6.06 -11.78 -18.29
C TYR A 771 4.73 -11.11 -18.63
N VAL A 772 4.17 -10.29 -17.71
CA VAL A 772 2.91 -9.58 -17.90
C VAL A 772 3.14 -8.09 -18.09
N VAL A 773 2.48 -7.50 -19.06
CA VAL A 773 2.44 -6.06 -19.35
C VAL A 773 1.00 -5.59 -19.40
N GLN A 774 0.74 -4.36 -18.96
CA GLN A 774 -0.56 -3.72 -19.05
C GLN A 774 -0.72 -3.05 -20.42
N PHE A 775 -1.56 -3.61 -21.28
CA PHE A 775 -1.86 -3.04 -22.58
C PHE A 775 -3.06 -2.09 -22.49
N PRO A 776 -3.00 -0.92 -23.13
CA PRO A 776 -4.19 -0.13 -23.36
C PRO A 776 -5.20 -0.93 -24.21
N GLN A 777 -6.50 -0.82 -23.90
CA GLN A 777 -7.56 -1.53 -24.63
C GLN A 777 -7.45 -1.35 -26.16
N LYS A 778 -7.09 -0.14 -26.60
CA LYS A 778 -6.91 0.18 -28.03
C LYS A 778 -5.69 -0.51 -28.70
N ALA A 779 -4.83 -1.17 -27.92
CA ALA A 779 -3.64 -1.84 -28.45
C ALA A 779 -3.88 -3.33 -28.79
N LEU A 780 -5.07 -3.84 -28.50
CA LEU A 780 -5.50 -5.20 -28.84
C LEU A 780 -6.79 -5.20 -29.64
N PRO A 781 -7.04 -6.23 -30.47
CA PRO A 781 -8.32 -6.42 -31.14
C PRO A 781 -9.49 -6.61 -30.15
N SER A 782 -10.69 -6.19 -30.53
CA SER A 782 -11.91 -6.34 -29.72
C SER A 782 -12.28 -7.81 -29.41
N SER A 783 -11.82 -8.76 -30.20
CA SER A 783 -12.01 -10.21 -29.95
C SER A 783 -11.42 -10.69 -28.62
N TYR A 784 -10.48 -9.95 -28.02
CA TYR A 784 -9.93 -10.26 -26.70
C TYR A 784 -10.77 -9.69 -25.54
N GLU A 785 -11.78 -8.88 -25.82
CA GLU A 785 -12.68 -8.32 -24.79
C GLU A 785 -13.66 -9.35 -24.23
N GLU A 786 -13.91 -10.44 -24.96
CA GLU A 786 -14.86 -11.50 -24.61
C GLU A 786 -14.23 -12.64 -23.81
N ASP A 787 -12.90 -12.61 -23.55
CA ASP A 787 -12.22 -13.66 -22.82
C ASP A 787 -12.46 -13.50 -21.31
N GLU A 788 -13.12 -14.47 -20.69
CA GLU A 788 -13.34 -14.51 -19.22
C GLU A 788 -12.02 -14.62 -18.42
N ASN A 789 -10.90 -14.87 -19.10
CA ASN A 789 -9.61 -15.00 -18.44
C ASN A 789 -9.06 -13.61 -18.05
N PRO A 790 -8.70 -13.38 -16.78
CA PRO A 790 -8.16 -12.09 -16.33
C PRO A 790 -6.80 -11.75 -16.93
N ILE A 791 -6.13 -12.70 -17.60
CA ILE A 791 -4.81 -12.52 -18.24
C ILE A 791 -4.89 -13.05 -19.68
N ILE A 792 -4.70 -12.17 -20.63
CA ILE A 792 -4.64 -12.50 -22.05
C ILE A 792 -3.25 -13.07 -22.39
N ARG A 793 -3.17 -14.21 -23.06
CA ARG A 793 -1.91 -14.75 -23.58
C ARG A 793 -1.67 -14.32 -25.02
N LEU A 794 -0.49 -13.80 -25.29
CA LEU A 794 0.06 -13.70 -26.66
C LEU A 794 1.20 -14.73 -26.79
N ASP A 795 0.97 -15.79 -27.54
CA ASP A 795 1.94 -16.86 -27.79
C ASP A 795 3.03 -16.47 -28.79
N LYS A 796 3.98 -17.38 -29.06
CA LYS A 796 5.11 -17.14 -29.97
C LYS A 796 4.71 -16.72 -31.38
N THR A 797 3.52 -17.09 -31.83
CA THR A 797 3.02 -16.76 -33.18
C THR A 797 2.27 -15.44 -33.23
N THR A 798 1.64 -15.05 -32.12
CA THR A 798 0.76 -13.88 -32.02
C THR A 798 1.46 -12.66 -31.44
N TYR A 799 2.37 -12.83 -30.45
CA TYR A 799 2.98 -11.67 -29.81
C TYR A 799 3.71 -10.73 -30.79
N PRO A 800 4.43 -11.19 -31.85
CA PRO A 800 5.15 -10.27 -32.72
C PRO A 800 4.28 -9.26 -33.47
N ARG A 801 2.97 -9.52 -33.55
CA ARG A 801 1.99 -8.60 -34.16
C ARG A 801 1.60 -7.45 -33.24
N TYR A 802 1.72 -7.62 -31.92
CA TYR A 802 1.21 -6.68 -30.90
C TYR A 802 2.27 -6.20 -29.94
N TYR A 803 3.42 -6.88 -29.90
CA TYR A 803 4.48 -6.63 -28.94
C TYR A 803 5.86 -6.77 -29.58
N ASP A 804 6.68 -5.74 -29.39
CA ASP A 804 8.10 -5.74 -29.77
C ASP A 804 8.95 -5.94 -28.50
N LEU A 805 9.81 -6.95 -28.49
CA LEU A 805 10.67 -7.23 -27.33
C LEU A 805 11.64 -6.07 -27.02
N LYS A 806 11.98 -5.20 -27.99
CA LYS A 806 12.82 -4.02 -27.76
C LYS A 806 12.07 -2.87 -27.13
N THR A 807 10.89 -2.55 -27.64
CA THR A 807 10.19 -1.31 -27.29
C THR A 807 8.83 -1.51 -26.61
N GLY A 808 8.31 -2.74 -26.53
CA GLY A 808 7.01 -3.04 -25.95
C GLY A 808 5.85 -2.89 -26.93
N TYR A 809 4.64 -2.64 -26.42
CA TYR A 809 3.44 -2.43 -27.28
C TYR A 809 3.39 -1.01 -27.86
N GLY A 810 2.64 -0.79 -28.95
CA GLY A 810 2.12 0.52 -29.31
C GLY A 810 2.67 1.19 -30.56
N LEU A 811 3.56 0.58 -31.32
CA LEU A 811 4.02 1.11 -32.62
C LEU A 811 3.44 0.42 -33.84
N PHE A 812 2.65 -0.61 -33.62
CA PHE A 812 2.01 -1.27 -34.73
C PHE A 812 0.91 -0.38 -35.29
N GLU A 813 0.96 -0.07 -36.57
CA GLU A 813 -0.22 0.44 -37.27
C GLU A 813 -1.31 -0.61 -37.11
N GLN A 814 -2.46 -0.21 -36.60
CA GLN A 814 -3.61 -1.12 -36.51
C GLN A 814 -3.80 -1.70 -37.92
N PRO A 815 -3.94 -3.02 -38.09
CA PRO A 815 -4.43 -3.57 -39.32
C PRO A 815 -5.75 -2.83 -39.59
N ARG A 816 -5.84 -2.14 -40.73
CA ARG A 816 -7.08 -1.51 -41.15
C ARG A 816 -8.14 -2.62 -41.12
N GLU A 817 -9.29 -2.38 -40.50
CA GLU A 817 -10.40 -3.31 -40.33
C GLU A 817 -10.98 -3.90 -41.63
N ASN A 818 -10.31 -3.78 -42.75
CA ASN A 818 -10.78 -4.13 -44.08
C ASN A 818 -9.88 -5.12 -44.87
N GLU A 819 -9.11 -5.96 -44.21
CA GLU A 819 -8.67 -7.18 -44.87
C GLU A 819 -9.42 -8.39 -44.28
N SER A 820 -10.63 -8.58 -44.77
CA SER A 820 -11.31 -9.86 -44.81
C SER A 820 -10.38 -10.87 -45.44
N VAL A 821 -9.74 -11.70 -44.62
CA VAL A 821 -9.07 -12.91 -45.07
C VAL A 821 -10.20 -13.88 -45.46
N ASN A 822 -10.50 -13.95 -46.72
CA ASN A 822 -11.17 -15.07 -47.32
C ASN A 822 -10.25 -16.29 -47.18
N ILE A 823 -10.66 -17.28 -46.45
CA ILE A 823 -10.42 -18.71 -46.70
C ILE A 823 -11.72 -19.41 -46.60
#